data_256f254e80bcf4d4c0caf2501f159396
#
_entry.id   256f254e80bcf4d4c0caf2501f159396
#
_cell.length_a   1.000
_cell.length_b   1.000
_cell.length_c   1.000
_cell.angle_alpha   90.00
_cell.angle_beta   90.00
_cell.angle_gamma   90.00
#
_symmetry.space_group_name_H-M   'P 1'
#
loop_
_entity.id
_entity.type
_entity.pdbx_description
1 polymer ?
#
loop_
_entity_poly.entity_id
_entity_poly.type
_entity_poly.pdbx_seq_one_letter_code
_entity_poly.pdbx_strand_id
1 'polypeptide(L)'
;MSELKRTQLYDVHVAAGAEMVDFGGWEMPIQYPGGIIAEHLYTRQICSLFDVSHMGRLLIEGPDRRKFLQHVLTSNVAALDVNLAQYCIIPNENGGAVDDAYLYMFEEDNYLLVVNAANTEKDLVHLRKALEGFDCTITDISKGWAAIAVQGPKSKEMLTALNGGAQLTEPMKNALGSVSLEGHYAHVAKTGYTGEPLGYEVYVHSEDAEWLWKRLVELGARPAGLGARDTLRMEASLPLYGHEMGTAPDGSEIPVFAVPLAKFAVSFSEQKGDYIGRAALEKQHRCFVKYMDRDFSDMSGLPRKIAPIALLDRGVMRAGMEIYQGGKLVGWVTSGTMVPYFKTEGEGLSTVILEASGKRAIGLCYIDNDILEDDTVEVDVRGKRLKAVIPARHMSVGAPPFARPLLYGVEEDAHGVGGGDRAPKALELLKKALENHQWRQEQCVNLIPSENTPSRAVRLLSGSDPACRYAEHKKVLAFYDKEVFYYQGTKFIDEVERLLVEEMRAYFGCTEVETRTLSGQMSNMAVFSALMDWKNRVDRKSEAKRLGYVMNNHIIKGGHLSAQPMGALHDYIAIDPVTEKPAVVNFPVCADNPYKMDVEETKRLLDRYRPELIVFGKSMVLHREPVSEIRKFVDEQNIHTTIMYDMAHVLGLIGDHFQNPFAEGAEIVTGSTHKTFFGPQRGIIGVNYQEDDLKYGLWKTIESRTFPGSVSNHHLGTQLGMLMAAYEMNQFRDVYQKAVIDNAKSFARSLKAHGLDVAGDPAIGYTETHQVIVSVGYGEGPDIAERLERNNIVVNYQATPDEEGFTASGALRMGVSEMTRFGFEAADFDRLAGLMADCILRGKDVKEDVKKLRSEHLEMRYCFDDAEIDEALEQLAAKLV
;
A
#
# COMPACT_ATOMS: atom_id res chain seq x y z
N MET A 1 -44.08 0.98 28.69
CA MET A 1 -42.79 0.77 28.08
C MET A 1 -43.05 0.03 26.78
N SER A 2 -42.66 0.56 25.63
CA SER A 2 -42.74 -0.19 24.38
C SER A 2 -41.90 -1.44 24.49
N GLU A 3 -42.36 -2.56 23.97
CA GLU A 3 -41.58 -3.81 23.91
C GLU A 3 -40.33 -3.56 23.08
N LEU A 4 -39.18 -3.96 23.59
CA LEU A 4 -37.91 -3.78 22.88
C LEU A 4 -37.87 -4.69 21.64
N LYS A 5 -37.30 -4.20 20.56
CA LYS A 5 -37.06 -4.98 19.34
C LYS A 5 -35.99 -6.03 19.61
N ARG A 6 -36.04 -7.17 18.92
CA ARG A 6 -35.08 -8.26 19.02
C ARG A 6 -34.53 -8.62 17.65
N THR A 7 -33.25 -8.97 17.60
CA THR A 7 -32.61 -9.49 16.42
C THR A 7 -32.92 -10.97 16.22
N GLN A 8 -32.54 -11.53 15.08
CA GLN A 8 -32.68 -12.97 14.77
C GLN A 8 -31.81 -13.85 15.68
N LEU A 9 -30.74 -13.26 16.28
CA LEU A 9 -29.80 -13.94 17.14
C LEU A 9 -30.10 -13.83 18.65
N TYR A 10 -31.22 -13.19 19.02
CA TYR A 10 -31.56 -12.91 20.41
C TYR A 10 -31.49 -14.16 21.31
N ASP A 11 -32.14 -15.26 20.89
CA ASP A 11 -32.16 -16.52 21.67
C ASP A 11 -30.77 -17.15 21.78
N VAL A 12 -29.94 -16.99 20.77
CA VAL A 12 -28.55 -17.45 20.75
C VAL A 12 -27.72 -16.66 21.77
N HIS A 13 -27.92 -15.33 21.86
CA HIS A 13 -27.22 -14.51 22.85
C HIS A 13 -27.61 -14.87 24.28
N VAL A 14 -28.93 -15.04 24.54
CA VAL A 14 -29.43 -15.45 25.85
C VAL A 14 -28.90 -16.84 26.25
N ALA A 15 -28.93 -17.81 25.31
CA ALA A 15 -28.39 -19.14 25.54
C ALA A 15 -26.88 -19.15 25.81
N ALA A 16 -26.13 -18.20 25.23
CA ALA A 16 -24.70 -18.02 25.48
C ALA A 16 -24.39 -17.25 26.78
N GLY A 17 -25.41 -16.84 27.55
CA GLY A 17 -25.29 -16.13 28.80
C GLY A 17 -24.95 -14.65 28.67
N ALA A 18 -25.30 -14.03 27.55
CA ALA A 18 -25.05 -12.61 27.35
C ALA A 18 -25.87 -11.75 28.32
N GLU A 19 -25.30 -10.66 28.78
CA GLU A 19 -25.98 -9.59 29.50
C GLU A 19 -26.68 -8.69 28.48
N MET A 20 -28.03 -8.76 28.46
CA MET A 20 -28.85 -8.02 27.50
C MET A 20 -29.25 -6.66 28.06
N VAL A 21 -29.16 -5.61 27.22
CA VAL A 21 -29.53 -4.23 27.58
C VAL A 21 -30.35 -3.57 26.50
N ASP A 22 -31.07 -2.49 26.87
CA ASP A 22 -31.70 -1.60 25.89
C ASP A 22 -30.62 -0.77 25.18
N PHE A 23 -30.52 -0.94 23.90
CA PHE A 23 -29.64 -0.16 23.02
C PHE A 23 -30.45 0.42 21.86
N GLY A 24 -30.85 1.68 21.98
CA GLY A 24 -31.61 2.37 20.95
C GLY A 24 -32.94 1.70 20.61
N GLY A 25 -33.63 1.13 21.61
CA GLY A 25 -34.90 0.42 21.43
C GLY A 25 -34.77 -1.05 21.03
N TRP A 26 -33.56 -1.59 21.01
CA TRP A 26 -33.28 -3.00 20.76
C TRP A 26 -32.72 -3.68 22.01
N GLU A 27 -33.10 -4.93 22.25
CA GLU A 27 -32.56 -5.77 23.30
C GLU A 27 -31.28 -6.47 22.80
N MET A 28 -30.09 -5.91 23.17
CA MET A 28 -28.79 -6.28 22.61
C MET A 28 -27.79 -6.76 23.66
N PRO A 29 -26.86 -7.65 23.32
CA PRO A 29 -25.81 -8.09 24.23
C PRO A 29 -24.80 -6.96 24.50
N ILE A 30 -24.61 -6.52 25.73
CA ILE A 30 -23.57 -5.58 26.13
C ILE A 30 -22.24 -6.29 26.31
N GLN A 31 -22.26 -7.50 26.88
CA GLN A 31 -21.11 -8.40 27.07
C GLN A 31 -21.58 -9.85 27.26
N TYR A 32 -20.64 -10.76 27.08
CA TYR A 32 -20.79 -12.18 27.43
C TYR A 32 -20.04 -12.50 28.74
N PRO A 33 -20.12 -13.74 29.29
CA PRO A 33 -19.51 -14.08 30.59
C PRO A 33 -18.02 -13.78 30.75
N GLY A 34 -17.27 -13.71 29.63
CA GLY A 34 -15.86 -13.32 29.61
C GLY A 34 -15.61 -11.85 29.93
N GLY A 35 -16.62 -10.99 29.72
CA GLY A 35 -16.60 -9.56 29.95
C GLY A 35 -15.89 -8.76 28.84
N ILE A 36 -16.20 -7.46 28.76
CA ILE A 36 -15.75 -6.52 27.74
C ILE A 36 -14.25 -6.58 27.48
N ILE A 37 -13.43 -6.70 28.55
CA ILE A 37 -11.97 -6.71 28.43
C ILE A 37 -11.47 -7.91 27.64
N ALA A 38 -11.98 -9.11 27.96
CA ALA A 38 -11.58 -10.32 27.27
C ALA A 38 -12.08 -10.34 25.81
N GLU A 39 -13.28 -9.83 25.58
CA GLU A 39 -13.84 -9.71 24.22
C GLU A 39 -13.01 -8.74 23.36
N HIS A 40 -12.65 -7.56 23.89
CA HIS A 40 -11.78 -6.59 23.20
C HIS A 40 -10.43 -7.21 22.82
N LEU A 41 -9.74 -7.80 23.80
CA LEU A 41 -8.41 -8.39 23.57
C LEU A 41 -8.48 -9.56 22.59
N TYR A 42 -9.52 -10.41 22.69
CA TYR A 42 -9.71 -11.53 21.78
C TYR A 42 -9.95 -11.07 20.34
N THR A 43 -10.69 -9.97 20.15
CA THR A 43 -10.87 -9.35 18.84
C THR A 43 -9.53 -8.95 18.22
N ARG A 44 -8.65 -8.31 19.00
CA ARG A 44 -7.31 -7.86 18.55
C ARG A 44 -6.34 -9.02 18.27
N GLN A 45 -6.52 -10.16 18.93
CA GLN A 45 -5.60 -11.30 18.83
C GLN A 45 -6.07 -12.37 17.84
N ILE A 46 -7.37 -12.61 17.75
CA ILE A 46 -7.94 -13.73 17.00
C ILE A 46 -9.12 -13.27 16.14
N CYS A 47 -10.34 -13.38 16.66
CA CYS A 47 -11.55 -13.00 15.94
C CYS A 47 -12.77 -12.97 16.86
N SER A 48 -13.58 -11.93 16.76
CA SER A 48 -14.86 -11.85 17.45
C SER A 48 -16.03 -11.62 16.51
N LEU A 49 -17.21 -12.06 16.97
CA LEU A 49 -18.50 -11.91 16.27
C LEU A 49 -19.34 -10.86 17.00
N PHE A 50 -19.81 -9.89 16.25
CA PHE A 50 -20.76 -8.89 16.75
C PHE A 50 -22.06 -9.00 15.97
N ASP A 51 -23.16 -9.12 16.67
CA ASP A 51 -24.48 -8.99 16.06
C ASP A 51 -24.74 -7.52 15.72
N VAL A 52 -24.82 -7.22 14.43
CA VAL A 52 -25.14 -5.89 13.91
C VAL A 52 -26.47 -5.90 13.13
N SER A 53 -27.30 -6.93 13.36
CA SER A 53 -28.60 -7.10 12.69
C SER A 53 -29.65 -6.06 13.10
N HIS A 54 -29.39 -5.30 14.16
CA HIS A 54 -30.22 -4.17 14.57
C HIS A 54 -30.06 -2.92 13.67
N MET A 55 -28.95 -2.82 12.89
CA MET A 55 -28.77 -1.70 11.94
C MET A 55 -29.86 -1.70 10.88
N GLY A 56 -30.26 -0.51 10.40
CA GLY A 56 -31.23 -0.37 9.31
C GLY A 56 -30.59 -0.74 7.97
N ARG A 57 -31.28 -1.53 7.16
CA ARG A 57 -30.88 -1.91 5.79
C ARG A 57 -31.93 -1.49 4.81
N LEU A 58 -31.66 -0.40 4.10
CA LEU A 58 -32.56 0.27 3.20
C LEU A 58 -32.17 -0.01 1.76
N LEU A 59 -33.01 -0.73 1.03
CA LEU A 59 -32.84 -0.99 -0.39
C LEU A 59 -33.43 0.18 -1.17
N ILE A 60 -32.64 0.75 -2.09
CA ILE A 60 -33.04 1.90 -2.90
C ILE A 60 -33.16 1.46 -4.35
N GLU A 61 -34.40 1.49 -4.89
CA GLU A 61 -34.71 0.97 -6.21
C GLU A 61 -35.45 2.01 -7.06
N GLY A 62 -35.48 1.85 -8.37
CA GLY A 62 -36.19 2.70 -9.31
C GLY A 62 -35.28 3.43 -10.31
N PRO A 63 -35.84 4.05 -11.35
CA PRO A 63 -35.08 4.71 -12.42
C PRO A 63 -34.19 5.86 -11.93
N ASP A 64 -34.64 6.63 -10.93
CA ASP A 64 -33.91 7.79 -10.41
C ASP A 64 -33.11 7.52 -9.14
N ARG A 65 -32.92 6.24 -8.72
CA ARG A 65 -32.21 5.84 -7.50
C ARG A 65 -30.82 6.49 -7.33
N ARG A 66 -30.01 6.54 -8.41
CA ARG A 66 -28.70 7.18 -8.37
C ARG A 66 -28.79 8.70 -8.18
N LYS A 67 -29.72 9.36 -8.89
CA LYS A 67 -29.93 10.81 -8.76
C LYS A 67 -30.44 11.16 -7.36
N PHE A 68 -31.36 10.34 -6.82
CA PHE A 68 -31.86 10.49 -5.47
C PHE A 68 -30.74 10.39 -4.44
N LEU A 69 -29.91 9.32 -4.52
CA LEU A 69 -28.76 9.13 -3.63
C LEU A 69 -27.72 10.25 -3.78
N GLN A 70 -27.50 10.76 -5.01
CA GLN A 70 -26.67 11.95 -5.21
C GLN A 70 -27.21 13.19 -4.49
N HIS A 71 -28.51 13.31 -4.35
CA HIS A 71 -29.17 14.44 -3.69
C HIS A 71 -29.18 14.35 -2.16
N VAL A 72 -29.32 13.15 -1.60
CA VAL A 72 -29.52 12.96 -0.15
C VAL A 72 -28.29 12.54 0.62
N LEU A 73 -27.20 12.16 -0.04
CA LEU A 73 -25.92 11.78 0.58
C LEU A 73 -24.85 12.82 0.26
N THR A 74 -23.82 12.91 1.08
CA THR A 74 -22.69 13.82 0.86
C THR A 74 -21.65 13.28 -0.10
N SER A 75 -21.55 11.95 -0.21
CA SER A 75 -20.57 11.27 -1.07
C SER A 75 -20.96 11.29 -2.54
N ASN A 76 -19.99 11.20 -3.44
CA ASN A 76 -20.27 11.09 -4.87
C ASN A 76 -20.66 9.65 -5.23
N VAL A 77 -21.97 9.39 -5.34
CA VAL A 77 -22.52 8.07 -5.68
C VAL A 77 -22.17 7.65 -7.11
N ALA A 78 -21.90 8.60 -8.01
CA ALA A 78 -21.46 8.29 -9.37
C ALA A 78 -20.05 7.68 -9.42
N ALA A 79 -19.27 7.85 -8.35
CA ALA A 79 -17.94 7.26 -8.19
C ALA A 79 -17.95 5.85 -7.58
N LEU A 80 -19.12 5.33 -7.20
CA LEU A 80 -19.27 4.00 -6.64
C LEU A 80 -19.42 2.97 -7.76
N ASP A 81 -18.52 1.99 -7.79
CA ASP A 81 -18.56 0.86 -8.72
C ASP A 81 -19.18 -0.39 -8.08
N VAL A 82 -19.57 -1.34 -8.91
CA VAL A 82 -20.06 -2.67 -8.48
C VAL A 82 -19.01 -3.36 -7.63
N ASN A 83 -19.46 -4.08 -6.62
CA ASN A 83 -18.65 -4.74 -5.61
C ASN A 83 -17.79 -3.79 -4.75
N LEU A 84 -18.24 -2.53 -4.62
CA LEU A 84 -17.63 -1.57 -3.69
C LEU A 84 -18.68 -0.97 -2.74
N ALA A 85 -18.17 -0.48 -1.62
CA ALA A 85 -18.93 0.30 -0.65
C ALA A 85 -18.27 1.66 -0.41
N GLN A 86 -19.09 2.65 0.00
CA GLN A 86 -18.56 3.95 0.41
C GLN A 86 -19.23 4.43 1.69
N TYR A 87 -18.41 5.01 2.56
CA TYR A 87 -18.91 5.73 3.73
C TYR A 87 -19.49 7.07 3.31
N CYS A 88 -20.65 7.43 3.85
CA CYS A 88 -21.36 8.64 3.50
C CYS A 88 -22.04 9.25 4.73
N ILE A 89 -22.43 10.51 4.62
CA ILE A 89 -23.24 11.21 5.61
C ILE A 89 -24.60 11.51 4.98
N ILE A 90 -25.67 11.36 5.74
CA ILE A 90 -27.00 11.88 5.45
C ILE A 90 -27.05 13.29 6.07
N PRO A 91 -26.91 14.37 5.30
CA PRO A 91 -26.81 15.71 5.85
C PRO A 91 -28.18 16.36 6.05
N ASN A 92 -28.21 17.38 6.90
CA ASN A 92 -29.32 18.33 6.95
C ASN A 92 -28.95 19.64 6.22
N GLU A 93 -29.92 20.55 6.07
CA GLU A 93 -29.77 21.84 5.40
C GLU A 93 -28.66 22.74 6.01
N ASN A 94 -28.37 22.57 7.30
CA ASN A 94 -27.39 23.37 8.05
C ASN A 94 -25.97 22.81 8.01
N GLY A 95 -25.76 21.66 7.33
CA GLY A 95 -24.48 20.98 7.26
C GLY A 95 -24.12 20.17 8.50
N GLY A 96 -25.13 19.80 9.33
CA GLY A 96 -25.02 18.78 10.36
C GLY A 96 -25.37 17.41 9.81
N ALA A 97 -25.06 16.36 10.56
CA ALA A 97 -25.40 14.99 10.21
C ALA A 97 -26.80 14.61 10.75
N VAL A 98 -27.69 14.18 9.88
CA VAL A 98 -28.88 13.43 10.27
C VAL A 98 -28.46 12.05 10.73
N ASP A 99 -27.58 11.39 9.97
CA ASP A 99 -26.90 10.15 10.32
C ASP A 99 -25.61 9.99 9.51
N ASP A 100 -24.76 9.03 9.90
CA ASP A 100 -23.71 8.47 9.04
C ASP A 100 -24.12 7.07 8.58
N ALA A 101 -23.68 6.71 7.37
CA ALA A 101 -24.14 5.48 6.72
C ALA A 101 -23.06 4.86 5.83
N TYR A 102 -23.30 3.62 5.46
CA TYR A 102 -22.55 2.96 4.39
C TYR A 102 -23.47 2.65 3.22
N LEU A 103 -23.05 3.02 2.01
CA LEU A 103 -23.71 2.68 0.76
C LEU A 103 -22.96 1.54 0.08
N TYR A 104 -23.66 0.44 -0.19
CA TYR A 104 -23.14 -0.77 -0.82
C TYR A 104 -23.74 -0.94 -2.21
N MET A 105 -22.93 -1.37 -3.18
CA MET A 105 -23.38 -1.76 -4.51
C MET A 105 -22.87 -3.16 -4.85
N PHE A 106 -23.60 -4.20 -4.41
CA PHE A 106 -23.27 -5.61 -4.67
C PHE A 106 -23.50 -6.00 -6.14
N GLU A 107 -24.47 -5.39 -6.77
CA GLU A 107 -24.84 -5.59 -8.16
C GLU A 107 -25.02 -4.23 -8.84
N GLU A 108 -24.90 -4.19 -10.16
CA GLU A 108 -25.05 -2.96 -10.92
C GLU A 108 -26.42 -2.31 -10.62
N ASP A 109 -26.36 -1.05 -10.25
CA ASP A 109 -27.54 -0.25 -9.92
C ASP A 109 -28.42 -0.80 -8.77
N ASN A 110 -27.92 -1.69 -7.93
CA ASN A 110 -28.57 -2.16 -6.73
C ASN A 110 -27.89 -1.53 -5.49
N TYR A 111 -28.58 -0.62 -4.82
CA TYR A 111 -28.02 0.15 -3.71
C TYR A 111 -28.63 -0.24 -2.38
N LEU A 112 -27.78 -0.74 -1.48
CA LEU A 112 -28.12 -1.00 -0.09
C LEU A 112 -27.51 0.08 0.81
N LEU A 113 -28.35 0.89 1.45
CA LEU A 113 -27.92 1.89 2.42
C LEU A 113 -28.08 1.32 3.84
N VAL A 114 -26.96 1.19 4.57
CA VAL A 114 -26.94 0.71 5.95
C VAL A 114 -26.79 1.90 6.88
N VAL A 115 -27.77 2.09 7.77
CA VAL A 115 -27.91 3.22 8.69
C VAL A 115 -27.90 2.79 10.15
N ASN A 116 -27.63 3.72 11.07
CA ASN A 116 -27.60 3.42 12.50
C ASN A 116 -28.96 2.98 13.05
N ALA A 117 -28.96 1.96 13.89
CA ALA A 117 -30.19 1.32 14.42
C ALA A 117 -31.15 2.30 15.10
N ALA A 118 -30.61 3.17 15.97
CA ALA A 118 -31.39 4.17 16.71
C ALA A 118 -31.96 5.26 15.81
N ASN A 119 -31.40 5.46 14.62
CA ASN A 119 -31.76 6.51 13.69
C ASN A 119 -32.64 6.04 12.53
N THR A 120 -32.80 4.73 12.31
CA THR A 120 -33.47 4.15 11.13
C THR A 120 -34.82 4.81 10.82
N GLU A 121 -35.69 5.04 11.83
CA GLU A 121 -37.00 5.69 11.62
C GLU A 121 -36.83 7.17 11.25
N LYS A 122 -35.90 7.87 11.90
CA LYS A 122 -35.57 9.27 11.62
C LYS A 122 -35.03 9.41 10.19
N ASP A 123 -34.17 8.54 9.78
CA ASP A 123 -33.58 8.54 8.45
C ASP A 123 -34.59 8.23 7.38
N LEU A 124 -35.47 7.25 7.61
CA LEU A 124 -36.60 6.95 6.72
C LEU A 124 -37.52 8.15 6.54
N VAL A 125 -37.81 8.89 7.61
CA VAL A 125 -38.67 10.12 7.53
C VAL A 125 -37.91 11.18 6.70
N HIS A 126 -36.62 11.40 6.96
CA HIS A 126 -35.81 12.37 6.23
C HIS A 126 -35.71 12.02 4.75
N LEU A 127 -35.30 10.77 4.44
CA LEU A 127 -35.15 10.30 3.07
C LEU A 127 -36.47 10.29 2.29
N ARG A 128 -37.60 9.86 2.90
CA ARG A 128 -38.90 9.86 2.27
C ARG A 128 -39.39 11.28 1.97
N LYS A 129 -39.10 12.26 2.81
CA LYS A 129 -39.37 13.66 2.53
C LYS A 129 -38.63 14.16 1.29
N ALA A 130 -37.40 13.69 1.09
CA ALA A 130 -36.57 14.07 -0.06
C ALA A 130 -36.91 13.29 -1.35
N LEU A 131 -37.83 12.30 -1.31
CA LEU A 131 -38.25 11.54 -2.49
C LEU A 131 -39.09 12.34 -3.49
N GLU A 132 -39.62 13.48 -3.09
CA GLU A 132 -40.48 14.29 -3.97
C GLU A 132 -39.72 14.69 -5.25
N GLY A 133 -40.28 14.27 -6.39
CA GLY A 133 -39.69 14.52 -7.71
C GLY A 133 -38.74 13.44 -8.23
N PHE A 134 -38.53 12.34 -7.49
CA PHE A 134 -37.71 11.20 -7.92
C PHE A 134 -38.58 9.95 -8.09
N ASP A 135 -38.36 9.25 -9.21
CA ASP A 135 -38.99 7.94 -9.47
C ASP A 135 -38.15 6.82 -8.85
N CYS A 136 -38.23 6.70 -7.53
CA CYS A 136 -37.56 5.63 -6.78
C CYS A 136 -38.30 5.27 -5.50
N THR A 137 -37.95 4.11 -4.93
CA THR A 137 -38.55 3.55 -3.70
C THR A 137 -37.49 3.24 -2.67
N ILE A 138 -37.86 3.33 -1.39
CA ILE A 138 -37.05 2.94 -0.25
C ILE A 138 -37.75 1.83 0.48
N THR A 139 -37.16 0.65 0.49
CA THR A 139 -37.67 -0.55 1.16
C THR A 139 -36.76 -0.94 2.33
N ASP A 140 -37.30 -1.00 3.54
CA ASP A 140 -36.56 -1.54 4.71
C ASP A 140 -36.61 -3.07 4.65
N ILE A 141 -35.45 -3.67 4.37
CA ILE A 141 -35.25 -5.12 4.29
C ILE A 141 -34.63 -5.72 5.55
N SER A 142 -34.50 -4.96 6.63
CA SER A 142 -33.78 -5.36 7.87
C SER A 142 -34.31 -6.65 8.50
N LYS A 143 -35.61 -6.94 8.35
CA LYS A 143 -36.21 -8.16 8.91
C LYS A 143 -35.87 -9.43 8.13
N GLY A 144 -35.65 -9.31 6.83
CA GLY A 144 -35.37 -10.45 5.94
C GLY A 144 -33.89 -10.88 5.92
N TRP A 145 -33.03 -10.02 6.40
CA TRP A 145 -31.57 -10.23 6.39
C TRP A 145 -30.99 -10.00 7.78
N ALA A 146 -30.06 -10.84 8.19
CA ALA A 146 -29.20 -10.65 9.36
C ALA A 146 -27.85 -10.09 8.94
N ALA A 147 -27.18 -9.41 9.84
CA ALA A 147 -25.84 -8.90 9.64
C ALA A 147 -24.93 -9.25 10.81
N ILE A 148 -23.81 -9.93 10.53
CA ILE A 148 -22.85 -10.37 11.52
C ILE A 148 -21.49 -9.76 11.17
N ALA A 149 -20.93 -8.96 12.08
CA ALA A 149 -19.58 -8.44 11.92
C ALA A 149 -18.57 -9.45 12.46
N VAL A 150 -17.68 -9.93 11.60
CA VAL A 150 -16.63 -10.91 11.88
C VAL A 150 -15.30 -10.15 11.85
N GLN A 151 -14.73 -9.86 13.01
CA GLN A 151 -13.66 -8.86 13.16
C GLN A 151 -12.45 -9.44 13.87
N GLY A 152 -11.26 -9.25 13.30
CA GLY A 152 -9.98 -9.67 13.87
C GLY A 152 -9.07 -10.40 12.90
N PRO A 153 -7.79 -10.63 13.27
CA PRO A 153 -6.76 -11.19 12.39
C PRO A 153 -7.11 -12.50 11.69
N LYS A 154 -7.94 -13.35 12.33
CA LYS A 154 -8.36 -14.65 11.78
C LYS A 154 -9.71 -14.63 11.04
N SER A 155 -10.34 -13.48 10.91
CA SER A 155 -11.66 -13.35 10.27
C SER A 155 -11.68 -13.85 8.82
N LYS A 156 -10.65 -13.52 8.04
CA LYS A 156 -10.51 -13.97 6.66
C LYS A 156 -10.36 -15.48 6.56
N GLU A 157 -9.49 -16.06 7.36
CA GLU A 157 -9.26 -17.52 7.41
C GLU A 157 -10.56 -18.29 7.66
N MET A 158 -11.31 -17.86 8.68
CA MET A 158 -12.57 -18.53 9.05
C MET A 158 -13.64 -18.46 7.95
N LEU A 159 -13.85 -17.27 7.38
CA LEU A 159 -14.83 -17.09 6.30
C LEU A 159 -14.40 -17.79 4.99
N THR A 160 -13.12 -17.75 4.67
CA THR A 160 -12.58 -18.46 3.49
C THR A 160 -12.74 -19.97 3.62
N ALA A 161 -12.59 -20.54 4.84
CA ALA A 161 -12.86 -21.96 5.08
C ALA A 161 -14.32 -22.32 4.78
N LEU A 162 -15.29 -21.48 5.16
CA LEU A 162 -16.70 -21.67 4.84
C LEU A 162 -17.02 -21.50 3.35
N ASN A 163 -16.18 -20.74 2.62
CA ASN A 163 -16.31 -20.56 1.16
C ASN A 163 -15.50 -21.60 0.36
N GLY A 164 -15.18 -22.73 0.97
CA GLY A 164 -14.44 -23.81 0.29
C GLY A 164 -13.01 -23.46 -0.11
N GLY A 165 -12.39 -22.48 0.52
CA GLY A 165 -11.06 -21.98 0.21
C GLY A 165 -11.02 -20.88 -0.86
N ALA A 166 -12.17 -20.51 -1.44
CA ALA A 166 -12.24 -19.46 -2.46
C ALA A 166 -12.20 -18.06 -1.85
N GLN A 167 -11.74 -17.10 -2.65
CA GLN A 167 -11.69 -15.67 -2.28
C GLN A 167 -13.09 -15.15 -1.94
N LEU A 168 -13.17 -14.28 -0.92
CA LEU A 168 -14.42 -13.67 -0.46
C LEU A 168 -14.74 -12.37 -1.19
N THR A 169 -13.74 -11.52 -1.29
CA THR A 169 -13.80 -10.18 -1.91
C THR A 169 -12.43 -9.85 -2.48
N GLU A 170 -12.33 -8.82 -3.30
CA GLU A 170 -11.01 -8.20 -3.58
C GLU A 170 -10.36 -7.73 -2.26
N PRO A 171 -9.02 -7.73 -2.16
CA PRO A 171 -8.32 -7.50 -0.90
C PRO A 171 -8.37 -6.06 -0.37
N MET A 172 -8.87 -5.11 -1.16
CA MET A 172 -8.94 -3.71 -0.77
C MET A 172 -10.07 -3.43 0.23
N LYS A 173 -9.90 -2.41 1.05
CA LYS A 173 -10.94 -1.93 1.96
C LYS A 173 -12.21 -1.53 1.19
N ASN A 174 -13.37 -1.78 1.77
CA ASN A 174 -14.69 -1.54 1.19
C ASN A 174 -15.03 -2.39 -0.04
N ALA A 175 -14.25 -3.44 -0.33
CA ALA A 175 -14.61 -4.42 -1.35
C ALA A 175 -15.77 -5.30 -0.88
N LEU A 176 -16.63 -5.66 -1.82
CA LEU A 176 -17.80 -6.50 -1.60
C LEU A 176 -17.68 -7.79 -2.39
N GLY A 177 -18.43 -8.81 -1.97
CA GLY A 177 -18.56 -10.07 -2.69
C GLY A 177 -19.86 -10.77 -2.37
N SER A 178 -20.36 -11.55 -3.31
CA SER A 178 -21.49 -12.45 -3.13
C SER A 178 -20.95 -13.88 -3.22
N VAL A 179 -21.12 -14.66 -2.16
CA VAL A 179 -20.49 -15.97 -1.99
C VAL A 179 -21.49 -17.04 -1.51
N SER A 180 -21.06 -18.29 -1.54
CA SER A 180 -21.82 -19.40 -0.99
C SER A 180 -21.04 -20.04 0.17
N LEU A 181 -21.41 -19.71 1.40
CA LEU A 181 -20.80 -20.26 2.60
C LEU A 181 -21.44 -21.62 2.93
N GLU A 182 -20.73 -22.71 2.69
CA GLU A 182 -21.23 -24.11 2.85
C GLU A 182 -22.64 -24.34 2.24
N GLY A 183 -22.97 -23.64 1.13
CA GLY A 183 -24.27 -23.75 0.44
C GLY A 183 -25.26 -22.62 0.77
N HIS A 184 -25.00 -21.81 1.77
CA HIS A 184 -25.84 -20.66 2.16
C HIS A 184 -25.38 -19.40 1.42
N TYR A 185 -26.30 -18.67 0.79
CA TYR A 185 -25.98 -17.44 0.08
C TYR A 185 -25.66 -16.31 1.06
N ALA A 186 -24.58 -15.60 0.83
CA ALA A 186 -24.15 -14.48 1.65
C ALA A 186 -23.59 -13.33 0.82
N HIS A 187 -23.87 -12.13 1.23
CA HIS A 187 -23.12 -10.94 0.85
C HIS A 187 -22.03 -10.68 1.88
N VAL A 188 -20.80 -10.48 1.44
CA VAL A 188 -19.65 -10.20 2.30
C VAL A 188 -19.09 -8.83 1.96
N ALA A 189 -18.97 -7.98 2.96
CA ALA A 189 -18.37 -6.67 2.84
C ALA A 189 -17.07 -6.62 3.65
N LYS A 190 -15.96 -6.17 3.05
CA LYS A 190 -14.70 -5.93 3.78
C LYS A 190 -14.77 -4.59 4.51
N THR A 191 -15.66 -4.53 5.47
CA THR A 191 -15.98 -3.37 6.31
C THR A 191 -15.99 -3.77 7.78
N GLY A 192 -16.11 -2.78 8.66
CA GLY A 192 -16.23 -2.98 10.09
C GLY A 192 -15.95 -1.71 10.88
N TYR A 193 -16.37 -1.71 12.14
CA TYR A 193 -16.30 -0.56 13.03
C TYR A 193 -15.46 -0.81 14.28
N THR A 194 -14.41 -1.64 14.14
CA THR A 194 -13.51 -2.03 15.24
C THR A 194 -12.11 -1.47 15.10
N GLY A 195 -11.77 -0.96 13.90
CA GLY A 195 -10.41 -0.56 13.56
C GLY A 195 -9.47 -1.71 13.21
N GLU A 196 -9.96 -2.97 13.22
CA GLU A 196 -9.21 -4.09 12.69
C GLU A 196 -9.06 -3.96 11.17
N PRO A 197 -7.83 -4.06 10.62
CA PRO A 197 -7.59 -4.06 9.18
C PRO A 197 -8.23 -5.26 8.48
N LEU A 198 -8.32 -6.40 9.18
CA LEU A 198 -9.03 -7.59 8.77
C LEU A 198 -10.35 -7.69 9.51
N GLY A 199 -11.42 -7.43 8.80
CA GLY A 199 -12.77 -7.50 9.31
C GLY A 199 -13.78 -7.53 8.17
N TYR A 200 -14.87 -8.24 8.39
CA TYR A 200 -15.93 -8.39 7.43
C TYR A 200 -17.28 -8.19 8.10
N GLU A 201 -18.23 -7.67 7.36
CA GLU A 201 -19.66 -7.70 7.70
C GLU A 201 -20.34 -8.65 6.72
N VAL A 202 -20.97 -9.67 7.26
CA VAL A 202 -21.61 -10.75 6.49
C VAL A 202 -23.10 -10.63 6.61
N TYR A 203 -23.77 -10.49 5.47
CA TYR A 203 -25.22 -10.41 5.36
C TYR A 203 -25.75 -11.74 4.84
N VAL A 204 -26.64 -12.37 5.61
CA VAL A 204 -27.29 -13.63 5.27
C VAL A 204 -28.80 -13.52 5.44
N HIS A 205 -29.58 -14.40 4.82
CA HIS A 205 -30.99 -14.49 5.12
C HIS A 205 -31.23 -14.73 6.61
N SER A 206 -32.31 -14.18 7.15
CA SER A 206 -32.62 -14.26 8.58
C SER A 206 -32.64 -15.68 9.12
N GLU A 207 -33.07 -16.66 8.32
CA GLU A 207 -33.11 -18.09 8.66
C GLU A 207 -31.73 -18.73 8.77
N ASP A 208 -30.70 -18.17 8.13
CA ASP A 208 -29.31 -18.66 8.14
C ASP A 208 -28.44 -18.02 9.23
N ALA A 209 -28.97 -17.01 9.94
CA ALA A 209 -28.18 -16.24 10.92
C ALA A 209 -27.64 -17.09 12.05
N GLU A 210 -28.49 -17.96 12.63
CA GLU A 210 -28.13 -18.84 13.74
C GLU A 210 -27.10 -19.88 13.30
N TRP A 211 -27.26 -20.43 12.08
CA TRP A 211 -26.31 -21.36 11.48
C TRP A 211 -24.92 -20.70 11.33
N LEU A 212 -24.85 -19.53 10.68
CA LEU A 212 -23.58 -18.85 10.45
C LEU A 212 -22.86 -18.50 11.77
N TRP A 213 -23.64 -17.98 12.75
CA TRP A 213 -23.08 -17.65 14.06
C TRP A 213 -22.45 -18.85 14.74
N LYS A 214 -23.17 -19.97 14.81
CA LYS A 214 -22.69 -21.20 15.44
C LYS A 214 -21.48 -21.76 14.71
N ARG A 215 -21.52 -21.74 13.39
CA ARG A 215 -20.45 -22.27 12.56
C ARG A 215 -19.14 -21.49 12.73
N LEU A 216 -19.22 -20.15 12.81
CA LEU A 216 -18.05 -19.31 13.10
C LEU A 216 -17.51 -19.53 14.53
N VAL A 217 -18.40 -19.76 15.51
CA VAL A 217 -17.98 -20.11 16.88
C VAL A 217 -17.23 -21.45 16.90
N GLU A 218 -17.71 -22.46 16.15
CA GLU A 218 -17.02 -23.75 15.99
C GLU A 218 -15.62 -23.60 15.37
N LEU A 219 -15.43 -22.63 14.48
CA LEU A 219 -14.13 -22.31 13.89
C LEU A 219 -13.22 -21.51 14.81
N GLY A 220 -13.69 -21.15 16.00
CA GLY A 220 -12.89 -20.48 17.03
C GLY A 220 -13.15 -18.98 17.18
N ALA A 221 -14.11 -18.40 16.48
CA ALA A 221 -14.53 -17.02 16.76
C ALA A 221 -15.26 -16.96 18.10
N ARG A 222 -15.19 -15.82 18.79
CA ARG A 222 -15.92 -15.62 20.06
C ARG A 222 -16.99 -14.54 19.93
N PRO A 223 -18.17 -14.78 20.51
CA PRO A 223 -19.17 -13.74 20.68
C PRO A 223 -18.61 -12.54 21.44
N ALA A 224 -18.93 -11.33 21.01
CA ALA A 224 -18.57 -10.09 21.68
C ALA A 224 -19.75 -9.11 21.66
N GLY A 225 -19.93 -8.39 22.75
CA GLY A 225 -21.03 -7.46 22.92
C GLY A 225 -20.71 -6.02 22.52
N LEU A 226 -21.73 -5.14 22.61
CA LEU A 226 -21.62 -3.75 22.26
C LEU A 226 -20.58 -2.99 23.12
N GLY A 227 -20.32 -3.44 24.37
CA GLY A 227 -19.29 -2.87 25.22
C GLY A 227 -17.89 -3.02 24.66
N ALA A 228 -17.56 -4.20 24.12
CA ALA A 228 -16.31 -4.42 23.42
C ALA A 228 -16.26 -3.64 22.10
N ARG A 229 -17.36 -3.61 21.34
CA ARG A 229 -17.48 -2.82 20.12
C ARG A 229 -17.18 -1.33 20.37
N ASP A 230 -17.67 -0.75 21.47
CA ASP A 230 -17.42 0.65 21.84
C ASP A 230 -15.96 0.91 22.23
N THR A 231 -15.34 0.03 23.01
CA THR A 231 -13.92 0.18 23.37
C THR A 231 -13.00 0.03 22.14
N LEU A 232 -13.32 -0.86 21.20
CA LEU A 232 -12.56 -1.09 19.96
C LEU A 232 -12.66 0.10 19.01
N ARG A 233 -13.89 0.62 18.75
CA ARG A 233 -14.07 1.77 17.86
C ARG A 233 -13.39 3.02 18.43
N MET A 234 -13.44 3.21 19.77
CA MET A 234 -12.84 4.34 20.46
C MET A 234 -11.30 4.30 20.36
N GLU A 235 -10.71 3.13 20.55
CA GLU A 235 -9.27 2.91 20.30
C GLU A 235 -8.89 3.21 18.85
N ALA A 236 -9.75 2.91 17.90
CA ALA A 236 -9.57 3.24 16.49
C ALA A 236 -9.89 4.72 16.16
N SER A 237 -10.32 5.50 17.13
CA SER A 237 -10.77 6.89 16.97
C SER A 237 -11.95 7.03 15.97
N LEU A 238 -12.79 6.00 15.87
CA LEU A 238 -13.97 6.03 15.00
C LEU A 238 -15.12 6.76 15.70
N PRO A 239 -15.74 7.74 15.04
CA PRO A 239 -16.83 8.53 15.59
C PRO A 239 -18.12 7.69 15.71
N LEU A 240 -18.96 8.00 16.68
CA LEU A 240 -20.28 7.40 16.84
C LEU A 240 -21.35 8.49 16.79
N TYR A 241 -22.39 8.30 16.00
CA TYR A 241 -23.52 9.21 15.99
C TYR A 241 -24.15 9.32 17.41
N GLY A 242 -24.49 10.53 17.83
CA GLY A 242 -24.94 10.83 19.19
C GLY A 242 -23.83 11.14 20.18
N HIS A 243 -22.57 10.95 19.81
CA HIS A 243 -21.36 11.29 20.59
C HIS A 243 -20.47 12.28 19.84
N GLU A 244 -19.92 11.89 18.71
CA GLU A 244 -19.02 12.70 17.87
C GLU A 244 -19.72 13.37 16.69
N MET A 245 -20.97 13.00 16.43
CA MET A 245 -21.87 13.61 15.44
C MET A 245 -23.24 13.83 16.06
N GLY A 246 -24.00 14.77 15.52
CA GLY A 246 -25.29 15.19 16.05
C GLY A 246 -25.18 16.44 16.93
N THR A 247 -25.54 16.38 18.21
CA THR A 247 -25.62 17.53 19.11
C THR A 247 -24.51 17.50 20.16
N ALA A 248 -23.76 18.60 20.30
CA ALA A 248 -22.76 18.79 21.31
C ALA A 248 -23.37 19.01 22.71
N PRO A 249 -22.59 18.87 23.81
CA PRO A 249 -23.08 19.07 25.20
C PRO A 249 -23.69 20.45 25.47
N ASP A 250 -23.29 21.48 24.72
CA ASP A 250 -23.84 22.85 24.82
C ASP A 250 -25.13 23.04 24.01
N GLY A 251 -25.63 21.99 23.38
CA GLY A 251 -26.85 22.02 22.56
C GLY A 251 -26.63 22.51 21.13
N SER A 252 -25.42 22.89 20.74
CA SER A 252 -25.07 23.21 19.35
C SER A 252 -24.96 21.95 18.48
N GLU A 253 -25.20 22.10 17.18
CA GLU A 253 -24.98 21.01 16.22
C GLU A 253 -23.47 20.85 15.94
N ILE A 254 -22.96 19.61 15.96
CA ILE A 254 -21.58 19.32 15.59
C ILE A 254 -21.47 19.37 14.06
N PRO A 255 -20.63 20.25 13.49
CA PRO A 255 -20.42 20.33 12.04
C PRO A 255 -19.85 19.01 11.50
N VAL A 256 -20.27 18.62 10.29
CA VAL A 256 -19.78 17.38 9.65
C VAL A 256 -18.25 17.38 9.53
N PHE A 257 -17.65 18.50 9.14
CA PHE A 257 -16.18 18.61 9.04
C PHE A 257 -15.42 18.66 10.37
N ALA A 258 -16.13 18.69 11.50
CA ALA A 258 -15.49 18.47 12.79
C ALA A 258 -14.94 17.02 12.93
N VAL A 259 -15.53 16.09 12.18
CA VAL A 259 -15.15 14.68 12.20
C VAL A 259 -14.09 14.38 11.14
N PRO A 260 -12.94 13.77 11.50
CA PRO A 260 -11.85 13.50 10.56
C PRO A 260 -12.22 12.68 9.31
N LEU A 261 -13.28 11.85 9.42
CA LEU A 261 -13.77 11.05 8.29
C LEU A 261 -14.53 11.86 7.22
N ALA A 262 -14.97 13.08 7.52
CA ALA A 262 -15.72 13.91 6.59
C ALA A 262 -14.99 14.16 5.26
N LYS A 263 -13.65 14.30 5.30
CA LYS A 263 -12.82 14.47 4.11
C LYS A 263 -12.91 13.30 3.10
N PHE A 264 -13.38 12.13 3.54
CA PHE A 264 -13.58 10.96 2.69
C PHE A 264 -15.04 10.74 2.33
N ALA A 265 -15.95 11.38 3.04
CA ALA A 265 -17.40 11.19 2.92
C ALA A 265 -18.11 12.34 2.19
N VAL A 266 -17.47 13.51 2.05
CA VAL A 266 -18.08 14.70 1.45
C VAL A 266 -17.38 15.05 0.14
N SER A 267 -18.14 15.12 -0.94
CA SER A 267 -17.67 15.49 -2.26
C SER A 267 -18.23 16.85 -2.68
N PHE A 268 -17.38 17.67 -3.30
CA PHE A 268 -17.75 18.95 -3.92
C PHE A 268 -17.49 18.95 -5.43
N SER A 269 -17.26 17.79 -6.02
CA SER A 269 -17.02 17.69 -7.45
C SER A 269 -18.18 18.24 -8.27
N GLU A 270 -17.90 18.67 -9.49
CA GLU A 270 -18.93 19.15 -10.41
C GLU A 270 -19.97 18.06 -10.71
N GLN A 271 -19.53 16.81 -10.83
CA GLN A 271 -20.39 15.67 -11.12
C GLN A 271 -21.26 15.23 -9.94
N LYS A 272 -20.83 15.50 -8.72
CA LYS A 272 -21.67 15.32 -7.54
C LYS A 272 -22.91 16.20 -7.62
N GLY A 273 -22.82 17.38 -8.20
CA GLY A 273 -23.92 18.31 -8.32
C GLY A 273 -24.36 18.89 -6.97
N ASP A 274 -25.59 19.40 -6.95
CA ASP A 274 -26.19 19.95 -5.74
C ASP A 274 -26.82 18.85 -4.88
N TYR A 275 -26.77 19.03 -3.56
CA TYR A 275 -27.32 18.09 -2.58
C TYR A 275 -27.67 18.81 -1.28
N ILE A 276 -28.48 18.19 -0.42
CA ILE A 276 -28.93 18.75 0.84
C ILE A 276 -27.74 19.22 1.68
N GLY A 277 -27.73 20.48 2.11
CA GLY A 277 -26.69 21.05 2.97
C GLY A 277 -25.37 21.41 2.29
N ARG A 278 -25.24 21.27 0.96
CA ARG A 278 -23.98 21.54 0.22
C ARG A 278 -23.37 22.89 0.56
N ALA A 279 -24.15 23.99 0.52
CA ALA A 279 -23.64 25.34 0.79
C ALA A 279 -23.07 25.49 2.21
N ALA A 280 -23.71 24.87 3.20
CA ALA A 280 -23.23 24.86 4.58
C ALA A 280 -21.94 24.03 4.72
N LEU A 281 -21.88 22.88 4.06
CA LEU A 281 -20.69 22.01 4.05
C LEU A 281 -19.52 22.66 3.32
N GLU A 282 -19.74 23.42 2.23
CA GLU A 282 -18.68 24.20 1.58
C GLU A 282 -18.11 25.29 2.52
N LYS A 283 -18.95 25.92 3.35
CA LYS A 283 -18.47 26.86 4.37
C LYS A 283 -17.61 26.14 5.41
N GLN A 284 -18.05 24.98 5.90
CA GLN A 284 -17.27 24.16 6.84
C GLN A 284 -15.93 23.71 6.20
N HIS A 285 -15.95 23.27 4.95
CA HIS A 285 -14.77 22.84 4.22
C HIS A 285 -13.74 23.96 4.06
N ARG A 286 -14.17 25.19 3.76
CA ARG A 286 -13.24 26.33 3.74
C ARG A 286 -12.55 26.55 5.07
N CYS A 287 -13.27 26.42 6.19
CA CYS A 287 -12.66 26.46 7.52
C CYS A 287 -11.74 25.26 7.78
N PHE A 288 -12.11 24.07 7.30
CA PHE A 288 -11.29 22.88 7.41
C PHE A 288 -9.95 23.03 6.65
N VAL A 289 -9.95 23.61 5.43
CA VAL A 289 -8.72 23.93 4.69
C VAL A 289 -7.85 24.89 5.47
N LYS A 290 -8.43 25.97 6.00
CA LYS A 290 -7.69 26.90 6.88
C LYS A 290 -7.09 26.21 8.09
N TYR A 291 -7.85 25.34 8.75
CA TYR A 291 -7.37 24.53 9.88
C TYR A 291 -6.14 23.70 9.48
N MET A 292 -6.16 23.05 8.30
CA MET A 292 -5.02 22.29 7.79
C MET A 292 -3.79 23.15 7.55
N ASP A 293 -3.99 24.41 7.15
CA ASP A 293 -2.92 25.43 6.98
C ASP A 293 -2.52 26.12 8.30
N ARG A 294 -3.12 25.68 9.45
CA ARG A 294 -2.96 26.31 10.76
C ARG A 294 -3.37 27.79 10.80
N ASP A 295 -4.28 28.21 9.93
CA ASP A 295 -4.92 29.53 9.94
C ASP A 295 -6.25 29.46 10.71
N PHE A 296 -6.25 29.96 11.94
CA PHE A 296 -7.42 29.99 12.82
C PHE A 296 -8.16 31.32 12.78
N SER A 297 -7.91 32.19 11.79
CA SER A 297 -8.43 33.58 11.72
C SER A 297 -9.96 33.67 11.57
N ASP A 298 -10.60 32.68 10.91
CA ASP A 298 -12.06 32.60 10.76
C ASP A 298 -12.48 31.13 10.77
N MET A 299 -12.90 30.67 11.93
CA MET A 299 -13.39 29.31 12.17
C MET A 299 -14.90 29.28 12.42
N SER A 300 -15.65 30.29 11.95
CA SER A 300 -17.09 30.41 12.21
C SER A 300 -17.93 29.24 11.68
N GLY A 301 -17.48 28.56 10.62
CA GLY A 301 -18.14 27.37 10.08
C GLY A 301 -17.68 26.06 10.71
N LEU A 302 -16.55 26.11 11.47
CA LEU A 302 -15.97 24.93 12.11
C LEU A 302 -15.30 25.36 13.42
N PRO A 303 -16.08 25.64 14.48
CA PRO A 303 -15.53 26.22 15.71
C PRO A 303 -14.61 25.25 16.49
N ARG A 304 -14.88 23.96 16.41
CA ARG A 304 -14.17 22.88 17.08
C ARG A 304 -14.02 21.66 16.18
N LYS A 305 -13.14 20.76 16.58
CA LYS A 305 -12.89 19.46 15.91
C LYS A 305 -13.06 18.30 16.88
N ILE A 306 -13.35 17.12 16.33
CA ILE A 306 -13.24 15.84 17.04
C ILE A 306 -11.77 15.39 17.01
N ALA A 307 -11.22 15.11 18.18
CA ALA A 307 -9.84 14.66 18.34
C ALA A 307 -9.76 13.52 19.37
N PRO A 308 -8.76 12.63 19.26
CA PRO A 308 -8.45 11.67 20.32
C PRO A 308 -7.96 12.41 21.57
N ILE A 309 -8.22 11.82 22.76
CA ILE A 309 -7.73 12.33 24.06
C ILE A 309 -7.31 11.17 24.96
N ALA A 310 -6.19 11.30 25.64
CA ALA A 310 -5.68 10.30 26.58
C ALA A 310 -5.32 10.92 27.93
N LEU A 311 -5.81 10.35 29.04
CA LEU A 311 -5.39 10.77 30.37
C LEU A 311 -3.95 10.32 30.66
N LEU A 312 -3.15 11.23 31.16
CA LEU A 312 -1.82 10.95 31.71
C LEU A 312 -1.89 10.61 33.21
N ASP A 313 -2.84 11.19 33.91
CA ASP A 313 -3.10 10.92 35.33
C ASP A 313 -4.07 9.73 35.52
N ARG A 314 -4.05 9.10 36.69
CA ARG A 314 -4.99 8.05 37.06
C ARG A 314 -6.41 8.59 37.16
N GLY A 315 -7.29 8.08 36.30
CA GLY A 315 -8.70 8.47 36.31
C GLY A 315 -9.46 7.79 35.14
N VAL A 316 -10.72 8.09 35.01
CA VAL A 316 -11.58 7.63 33.92
C VAL A 316 -12.40 8.80 33.42
N MET A 317 -12.24 9.17 32.15
CA MET A 317 -13.08 10.19 31.52
C MET A 317 -14.38 9.60 31.00
N ARG A 318 -15.40 10.42 30.90
CA ARG A 318 -16.74 10.09 30.41
C ARG A 318 -17.27 11.23 29.54
N ALA A 319 -18.23 10.92 28.69
CA ALA A 319 -18.94 11.92 27.88
C ALA A 319 -19.48 13.07 28.75
N GLY A 320 -19.38 14.29 28.23
CA GLY A 320 -19.82 15.52 28.88
C GLY A 320 -18.82 16.15 29.85
N MET A 321 -17.69 15.48 30.17
CA MET A 321 -16.64 16.09 31.01
C MET A 321 -15.97 17.25 30.27
N GLU A 322 -15.80 18.37 30.96
CA GLU A 322 -15.18 19.59 30.43
C GLU A 322 -13.66 19.47 30.32
N ILE A 323 -13.12 20.08 29.25
CA ILE A 323 -11.69 20.11 28.97
C ILE A 323 -11.21 21.56 29.05
N TYR A 324 -10.06 21.75 29.72
CA TYR A 324 -9.49 23.08 29.96
C TYR A 324 -8.02 23.12 29.52
N GLN A 325 -7.61 24.33 29.05
CA GLN A 325 -6.21 24.66 28.87
C GLN A 325 -5.94 26.04 29.43
N GLY A 326 -4.96 26.16 30.32
CA GLY A 326 -4.64 27.44 31.00
C GLY A 326 -5.82 28.05 31.75
N GLY A 327 -6.74 27.22 32.25
CA GLY A 327 -7.96 27.64 32.96
C GLY A 327 -9.14 28.04 32.07
N LYS A 328 -8.97 28.12 30.72
CA LYS A 328 -10.03 28.37 29.76
C LYS A 328 -10.72 27.04 29.37
N LEU A 329 -12.05 27.01 29.31
CA LEU A 329 -12.81 25.90 28.75
C LEU A 329 -12.54 25.86 27.24
N VAL A 330 -12.03 24.71 26.77
CA VAL A 330 -11.67 24.51 25.35
C VAL A 330 -12.46 23.40 24.67
N GLY A 331 -13.27 22.64 25.39
CA GLY A 331 -14.11 21.59 24.82
C GLY A 331 -14.66 20.61 25.84
N TRP A 332 -15.13 19.48 25.31
CA TRP A 332 -15.74 18.40 26.10
C TRP A 332 -15.30 17.03 25.61
N VAL A 333 -15.20 16.08 26.52
CA VAL A 333 -15.11 14.66 26.17
C VAL A 333 -16.42 14.21 25.55
N THR A 334 -16.37 13.63 24.36
CA THR A 334 -17.56 13.08 23.68
C THR A 334 -17.72 11.60 23.98
N SER A 335 -16.62 10.85 24.03
CA SER A 335 -16.56 9.44 24.42
C SER A 335 -15.33 9.21 25.27
N GLY A 336 -15.42 8.35 26.30
CA GLY A 336 -14.27 8.06 27.12
C GLY A 336 -14.48 6.89 28.09
N THR A 337 -13.49 6.01 28.19
CA THR A 337 -13.49 4.88 29.12
C THR A 337 -12.09 4.30 29.35
N MET A 338 -12.02 3.28 30.20
CA MET A 338 -10.82 2.44 30.34
C MET A 338 -10.80 1.39 29.22
N VAL A 339 -9.84 1.50 28.34
CA VAL A 339 -9.67 0.57 27.23
C VAL A 339 -8.51 -0.39 27.54
N PRO A 340 -8.72 -1.71 27.43
CA PRO A 340 -7.65 -2.67 27.58
C PRO A 340 -6.71 -2.64 26.38
N TYR A 341 -5.48 -3.06 26.58
CA TYR A 341 -4.53 -3.28 25.50
C TYR A 341 -3.63 -4.46 25.82
N PHE A 342 -3.16 -5.17 24.79
CA PHE A 342 -2.14 -6.21 24.93
C PHE A 342 -0.74 -5.57 24.99
N LYS A 343 0.16 -6.18 25.76
CA LYS A 343 1.58 -5.84 25.72
C LYS A 343 2.26 -6.59 24.59
N THR A 344 3.28 -5.99 24.03
CA THR A 344 4.08 -6.58 22.95
C THR A 344 5.55 -6.65 23.36
N GLU A 345 6.28 -7.56 22.72
CA GLU A 345 7.74 -7.65 22.74
C GLU A 345 8.25 -7.69 21.30
N GLY A 346 9.49 -7.21 21.07
CA GLY A 346 10.07 -7.08 19.73
C GLY A 346 9.68 -5.76 19.04
N GLU A 347 10.27 -5.53 17.87
CA GLU A 347 10.07 -4.33 17.06
C GLU A 347 9.66 -4.70 15.63
N GLY A 348 8.95 -3.79 14.98
CA GLY A 348 8.52 -3.94 13.58
C GLY A 348 7.71 -5.22 13.34
N LEU A 349 8.12 -6.02 12.38
CA LEU A 349 7.46 -7.28 12.00
C LEU A 349 7.75 -8.43 12.97
N SER A 350 8.80 -8.34 13.80
CA SER A 350 9.09 -9.31 14.85
C SER A 350 8.29 -9.08 16.14
N THR A 351 7.34 -8.16 16.13
CA THR A 351 6.50 -7.84 17.29
C THR A 351 5.56 -9.01 17.61
N VAL A 352 5.66 -9.52 18.85
CA VAL A 352 4.82 -10.62 19.36
C VAL A 352 3.89 -10.11 20.46
N ILE A 353 2.63 -10.53 20.43
CA ILE A 353 1.67 -10.26 21.49
C ILE A 353 1.98 -11.14 22.70
N LEU A 354 2.11 -10.51 23.88
CA LEU A 354 2.30 -11.21 25.15
C LEU A 354 0.94 -11.56 25.79
N GLU A 355 0.95 -12.53 26.70
CA GLU A 355 -0.22 -12.84 27.56
C GLU A 355 -0.58 -11.68 28.49
N ALA A 356 0.39 -10.81 28.80
CA ALA A 356 0.19 -9.66 29.67
C ALA A 356 -0.61 -8.55 28.98
N SER A 357 -1.56 -7.98 29.70
CA SER A 357 -2.36 -6.84 29.24
C SER A 357 -2.28 -5.66 30.21
N GLY A 358 -2.67 -4.49 29.72
CA GLY A 358 -2.80 -3.27 30.50
C GLY A 358 -4.15 -2.60 30.23
N LYS A 359 -4.36 -1.44 30.88
CA LYS A 359 -5.53 -0.57 30.66
C LYS A 359 -5.07 0.87 30.61
N ARG A 360 -5.70 1.64 29.72
CA ARG A 360 -5.46 3.08 29.55
C ARG A 360 -6.77 3.83 29.45
N ALA A 361 -6.81 5.04 29.99
CA ALA A 361 -7.98 5.90 29.88
C ALA A 361 -7.86 6.75 28.62
N ILE A 362 -8.60 6.39 27.60
CA ILE A 362 -8.64 7.08 26.31
C ILE A 362 -10.07 7.44 25.92
N GLY A 363 -10.21 8.33 24.97
CA GLY A 363 -11.49 8.78 24.46
C GLY A 363 -11.38 9.66 23.24
N LEU A 364 -12.49 10.25 22.87
CA LEU A 364 -12.62 11.30 21.88
C LEU A 364 -13.17 12.57 22.53
N CYS A 365 -12.85 13.71 21.97
CA CYS A 365 -13.29 15.01 22.47
C CYS A 365 -13.69 15.94 21.31
N TYR A 366 -14.61 16.87 21.60
CA TYR A 366 -14.93 17.99 20.74
C TYR A 366 -14.25 19.23 21.33
N ILE A 367 -13.19 19.72 20.64
CA ILE A 367 -12.22 20.65 21.20
C ILE A 367 -11.90 21.80 20.24
N ASP A 368 -11.54 22.98 20.79
CA ASP A 368 -11.16 24.16 20.00
C ASP A 368 -10.05 23.82 18.99
N ASN A 369 -10.10 24.39 17.78
CA ASN A 369 -9.22 24.02 16.68
C ASN A 369 -7.74 24.41 16.89
N ASP A 370 -7.48 25.43 17.73
CA ASP A 370 -6.12 25.88 18.09
C ASP A 370 -5.39 24.95 19.07
N ILE A 371 -6.08 23.97 19.65
CA ILE A 371 -5.47 22.90 20.41
C ILE A 371 -4.92 21.86 19.42
N LEU A 372 -3.61 21.67 19.40
CA LEU A 372 -2.91 20.84 18.42
C LEU A 372 -2.58 19.44 19.00
N GLU A 373 -2.05 18.59 18.12
CA GLU A 373 -1.47 17.30 18.53
C GLU A 373 -0.32 17.53 19.50
N ASP A 374 -0.22 16.64 20.48
CA ASP A 374 0.72 16.66 21.62
C ASP A 374 0.49 17.78 22.65
N ASP A 375 -0.50 18.65 22.46
CA ASP A 375 -0.87 19.61 23.47
C ASP A 375 -1.38 18.93 24.73
N THR A 376 -0.93 19.45 25.88
CA THR A 376 -1.42 19.03 27.18
C THR A 376 -2.63 19.87 27.58
N VAL A 377 -3.68 19.19 28.01
CA VAL A 377 -4.94 19.77 28.50
C VAL A 377 -5.30 19.16 29.86
N GLU A 378 -6.34 19.68 30.48
CA GLU A 378 -6.87 19.15 31.74
C GLU A 378 -8.34 18.76 31.58
N VAL A 379 -8.70 17.55 31.99
CA VAL A 379 -10.08 17.08 32.03
C VAL A 379 -10.63 17.20 33.43
N ASP A 380 -11.80 17.80 33.58
CA ASP A 380 -12.51 17.86 34.86
C ASP A 380 -13.20 16.52 35.12
N VAL A 381 -12.58 15.74 36.02
CA VAL A 381 -13.13 14.46 36.45
C VAL A 381 -13.70 14.63 37.87
N ARG A 382 -15.00 14.93 37.96
CA ARG A 382 -15.73 15.11 39.21
C ARG A 382 -15.12 16.19 40.11
N GLY A 383 -14.78 17.36 39.52
CA GLY A 383 -14.20 18.51 40.23
C GLY A 383 -12.69 18.43 40.42
N LYS A 384 -12.02 17.42 39.85
CA LYS A 384 -10.56 17.30 39.89
C LYS A 384 -10.01 17.44 38.47
N ARG A 385 -9.07 18.36 38.28
CA ARG A 385 -8.36 18.55 36.99
C ARG A 385 -7.30 17.48 36.83
N LEU A 386 -7.48 16.58 35.88
CA LEU A 386 -6.51 15.55 35.52
C LEU A 386 -5.82 15.91 34.22
N LYS A 387 -4.52 15.75 34.16
CA LYS A 387 -3.74 15.98 32.94
C LYS A 387 -4.10 14.96 31.86
N ALA A 388 -4.22 15.46 30.65
CA ALA A 388 -4.46 14.69 29.46
C ALA A 388 -3.64 15.25 28.29
N VAL A 389 -3.44 14.45 27.26
CA VAL A 389 -2.79 14.84 26.00
C VAL A 389 -3.76 14.62 24.86
N ILE A 390 -3.61 15.41 23.80
CA ILE A 390 -4.33 15.28 22.53
C ILE A 390 -3.43 14.55 21.54
N PRO A 391 -3.49 13.21 21.43
CA PRO A 391 -2.62 12.49 20.52
C PRO A 391 -3.15 12.49 19.07
N ALA A 392 -2.29 12.21 18.10
CA ALA A 392 -2.72 12.01 16.72
C ALA A 392 -3.69 10.81 16.55
N ARG A 393 -3.49 9.76 17.33
CA ARG A 393 -4.27 8.51 17.31
C ARG A 393 -3.99 7.65 18.54
N HIS A 394 -4.87 6.69 18.84
CA HIS A 394 -4.67 5.77 19.97
C HIS A 394 -4.03 4.44 19.62
N MET A 395 -4.00 4.07 18.33
CA MET A 395 -3.37 2.84 17.88
C MET A 395 -2.66 3.04 16.54
N SER A 396 -1.69 2.19 16.27
CA SER A 396 -1.05 2.07 14.97
C SER A 396 -1.62 0.85 14.23
N VAL A 397 -1.84 0.99 12.93
CA VAL A 397 -2.24 -0.09 12.02
C VAL A 397 -1.17 -0.28 10.96
N GLY A 398 -1.00 -1.50 10.46
CA GLY A 398 -0.01 -1.75 9.42
C GLY A 398 0.48 -3.19 9.44
N ALA A 399 1.68 -3.42 9.98
CA ALA A 399 2.25 -4.77 10.10
C ALA A 399 1.69 -5.50 11.34
N PRO A 400 1.64 -6.85 11.32
CA PRO A 400 1.23 -7.63 12.50
C PRO A 400 2.06 -7.31 13.76
N PRO A 401 1.46 -7.34 14.96
CA PRO A 401 0.01 -7.33 15.18
C PRO A 401 -0.61 -6.05 14.62
N PHE A 402 -1.67 -6.19 13.82
CA PHE A 402 -2.18 -5.10 12.99
C PHE A 402 -2.64 -3.87 13.77
N ALA A 403 -3.31 -4.06 14.89
CA ALA A 403 -3.79 -2.98 15.75
C ALA A 403 -2.92 -2.88 17.00
N ARG A 404 -1.86 -2.08 16.94
CA ARG A 404 -0.94 -1.86 18.06
C ARG A 404 -1.33 -0.64 18.89
N PRO A 405 -1.44 -0.77 20.25
CA PRO A 405 -1.74 0.37 21.10
C PRO A 405 -0.58 1.37 21.13
N LEU A 406 -0.89 2.66 21.08
CA LEU A 406 0.07 3.74 21.36
C LEU A 406 -0.11 4.19 22.82
N LEU A 407 0.96 4.18 23.59
CA LEU A 407 0.96 4.55 25.02
C LEU A 407 1.56 5.95 25.18
N TYR A 408 0.98 6.74 26.06
CA TYR A 408 1.40 8.12 26.32
C TYR A 408 1.87 8.26 27.76
N GLY A 409 2.82 9.18 28.01
CA GLY A 409 3.39 9.44 29.32
C GLY A 409 4.42 8.41 29.80
N VAL A 410 4.86 7.52 28.89
CA VAL A 410 6.06 6.70 29.09
C VAL A 410 7.22 7.52 28.54
N GLU A 411 8.19 7.87 29.40
CA GLU A 411 9.43 8.49 28.95
C GLU A 411 10.14 7.46 28.04
N GLU A 412 10.19 7.73 26.73
CA GLU A 412 11.18 7.10 25.88
C GLU A 412 12.53 7.63 26.33
N ASP A 413 13.46 6.74 26.64
CA ASP A 413 14.86 7.10 26.87
C ASP A 413 15.34 7.88 25.64
N ALA A 414 15.39 9.20 25.77
CA ALA A 414 15.95 10.07 24.76
C ALA A 414 17.39 9.61 24.56
N HIS A 415 17.69 9.03 23.40
CA HIS A 415 19.05 8.75 22.98
C HIS A 415 19.79 10.09 22.87
N GLY A 416 20.28 10.56 23.99
CA GLY A 416 21.12 11.74 24.07
C GLY A 416 22.31 11.53 23.14
N VAL A 417 22.51 12.48 22.22
CA VAL A 417 23.72 12.51 21.39
C VAL A 417 24.87 12.86 22.32
N GLY A 418 25.35 11.83 23.06
CA GLY A 418 26.45 11.96 23.98
C GLY A 418 27.72 12.45 23.26
N GLY A 419 28.27 13.57 23.65
CA GLY A 419 29.60 14.04 23.24
C GLY A 419 30.65 13.12 23.85
N GLY A 420 31.15 12.13 23.11
CA GLY A 420 32.23 11.22 23.51
C GLY A 420 33.19 10.95 22.36
N ASP A 421 34.33 10.32 22.66
CA ASP A 421 35.26 9.85 21.65
C ASP A 421 34.54 8.93 20.64
N ARG A 422 34.63 9.25 19.35
CA ARG A 422 33.97 8.54 18.24
C ARG A 422 34.84 7.40 17.69
N ALA A 423 36.16 7.37 17.97
CA ALA A 423 37.05 6.37 17.44
C ALA A 423 36.67 4.92 17.82
N PRO A 424 36.22 4.59 19.05
CA PRO A 424 35.74 3.26 19.38
C PRO A 424 34.51 2.84 18.56
N LYS A 425 33.57 3.78 18.36
CA LYS A 425 32.36 3.55 17.52
C LYS A 425 32.74 3.30 16.06
N ALA A 426 33.71 4.06 15.53
CA ALA A 426 34.21 3.87 14.16
C ALA A 426 34.85 2.51 14.00
N LEU A 427 35.67 2.08 14.96
CA LEU A 427 36.31 0.75 14.95
C LEU A 427 35.26 -0.37 15.02
N GLU A 428 34.25 -0.22 15.87
CA GLU A 428 33.14 -1.18 15.97
C GLU A 428 32.39 -1.28 14.64
N LEU A 429 32.07 -0.13 14.00
CA LEU A 429 31.45 -0.09 12.68
C LEU A 429 32.26 -0.85 11.65
N LEU A 430 33.58 -0.64 11.58
CA LEU A 430 34.45 -1.32 10.64
C LEU A 430 34.46 -2.84 10.84
N LYS A 431 34.49 -3.30 12.12
CA LYS A 431 34.40 -4.74 12.44
C LYS A 431 33.07 -5.33 11.99
N LYS A 432 31.97 -4.68 12.32
CA LYS A 432 30.61 -5.13 11.89
C LYS A 432 30.47 -5.14 10.38
N ALA A 433 31.00 -4.14 9.69
CA ALA A 433 31.01 -4.09 8.23
C ALA A 433 31.78 -5.26 7.61
N LEU A 434 32.96 -5.63 8.19
CA LEU A 434 33.72 -6.77 7.75
C LEU A 434 32.99 -8.09 8.00
N GLU A 435 32.43 -8.28 9.20
CA GLU A 435 31.62 -9.46 9.56
C GLU A 435 30.40 -9.61 8.62
N ASN A 436 29.67 -8.52 8.36
CA ASN A 436 28.56 -8.53 7.43
C ASN A 436 29.00 -8.86 6.00
N HIS A 437 30.14 -8.31 5.56
CA HIS A 437 30.66 -8.60 4.22
C HIS A 437 31.02 -10.09 4.09
N GLN A 438 31.71 -10.67 5.06
CA GLN A 438 32.07 -12.09 5.08
C GLN A 438 30.82 -12.97 5.08
N TRP A 439 29.83 -12.64 5.91
CA TRP A 439 28.58 -13.38 5.95
C TRP A 439 27.86 -13.33 4.60
N ARG A 440 27.65 -12.13 4.03
CA ARG A 440 26.94 -11.94 2.76
C ARG A 440 27.64 -12.58 1.56
N GLN A 441 28.96 -12.49 1.48
CA GLN A 441 29.72 -12.92 0.30
C GLN A 441 30.22 -14.38 0.37
N GLU A 442 30.37 -14.93 1.58
CA GLU A 442 31.04 -16.22 1.74
C GLU A 442 30.17 -17.31 2.37
N GLN A 443 29.14 -16.94 3.11
CA GLN A 443 28.35 -17.86 3.93
C GLN A 443 26.87 -17.96 3.56
N CYS A 444 26.26 -16.88 3.06
CA CYS A 444 24.85 -16.89 2.74
C CYS A 444 24.56 -17.06 1.25
N VAL A 445 23.42 -17.69 0.97
CA VAL A 445 22.82 -17.76 -0.35
C VAL A 445 21.82 -16.62 -0.46
N ASN A 446 22.10 -15.63 -1.32
CA ASN A 446 21.23 -14.49 -1.54
C ASN A 446 20.27 -14.75 -2.70
N LEU A 447 18.98 -14.76 -2.37
CA LEU A 447 17.89 -14.93 -3.32
C LEU A 447 16.99 -13.69 -3.43
N ILE A 448 17.41 -12.53 -2.93
CA ILE A 448 16.63 -11.29 -3.10
C ILE A 448 16.68 -10.88 -4.58
N PRO A 449 15.51 -10.81 -5.29
CA PRO A 449 15.51 -10.60 -6.73
C PRO A 449 15.91 -9.19 -7.17
N SER A 450 15.98 -8.25 -6.24
CA SER A 450 16.39 -6.86 -6.46
C SER A 450 17.84 -6.58 -6.05
N GLU A 451 18.61 -7.61 -5.73
CA GLU A 451 20.01 -7.51 -5.36
C GLU A 451 20.89 -8.30 -6.32
N ASN A 452 22.09 -7.78 -6.54
CA ASN A 452 23.13 -8.47 -7.31
C ASN A 452 24.49 -7.84 -6.95
N THR A 453 25.43 -8.65 -6.54
CA THR A 453 26.78 -8.17 -6.19
C THR A 453 27.52 -7.74 -7.46
N PRO A 454 27.98 -6.47 -7.60
CA PRO A 454 28.82 -6.03 -8.71
C PRO A 454 30.20 -6.71 -8.68
N SER A 455 30.84 -6.82 -9.83
CA SER A 455 32.20 -7.36 -9.93
C SER A 455 33.23 -6.56 -9.11
N ARG A 456 34.38 -7.14 -8.85
CA ARG A 456 35.49 -6.46 -8.17
C ARG A 456 35.90 -5.18 -8.89
N ALA A 457 35.95 -5.21 -10.23
CA ALA A 457 36.27 -4.06 -11.06
C ALA A 457 35.24 -2.93 -10.89
N VAL A 458 33.94 -3.25 -10.99
CA VAL A 458 32.87 -2.29 -10.81
C VAL A 458 32.91 -1.64 -9.42
N ARG A 459 33.14 -2.42 -8.36
CA ARG A 459 33.22 -1.90 -6.98
C ARG A 459 34.40 -0.96 -6.76
N LEU A 460 35.58 -1.33 -7.24
CA LEU A 460 36.80 -0.51 -7.11
C LEU A 460 36.67 0.80 -7.90
N LEU A 461 36.21 0.73 -9.14
CA LEU A 461 35.99 1.93 -9.96
C LEU A 461 34.95 2.87 -9.36
N SER A 462 33.86 2.32 -8.79
CA SER A 462 32.82 3.11 -8.14
C SER A 462 33.31 3.91 -6.93
N GLY A 463 34.33 3.41 -6.22
CA GLY A 463 34.94 4.07 -5.06
C GLY A 463 36.18 4.91 -5.38
N SER A 464 36.60 5.02 -6.66
CA SER A 464 37.78 5.73 -7.07
C SER A 464 37.61 7.25 -7.08
N ASP A 465 38.69 8.02 -7.41
CA ASP A 465 38.72 9.48 -7.33
C ASP A 465 37.49 10.21 -7.88
N PRO A 466 36.88 9.81 -9.02
CA PRO A 466 35.65 10.46 -9.51
C PRO A 466 34.50 10.50 -8.52
N ALA A 467 34.44 9.59 -7.53
CA ALA A 467 33.40 9.59 -6.50
C ALA A 467 33.36 10.86 -5.65
N CYS A 468 34.46 11.62 -5.64
CA CYS A 468 34.59 12.86 -4.86
C CYS A 468 34.60 14.13 -5.74
N ARG A 469 34.25 14.02 -7.04
CA ARG A 469 34.40 15.11 -8.01
C ARG A 469 33.07 15.61 -8.54
N TYR A 470 33.14 16.73 -9.24
CA TYR A 470 32.03 17.39 -9.94
C TYR A 470 32.30 17.45 -11.45
N ALA A 471 31.32 17.15 -12.26
CA ALA A 471 31.38 17.26 -13.71
C ALA A 471 30.03 17.65 -14.30
N GLU A 472 29.35 18.59 -13.66
CA GLU A 472 28.09 19.12 -14.18
C GLU A 472 28.29 19.76 -15.54
N HIS A 473 27.46 19.40 -16.50
CA HIS A 473 27.52 19.88 -17.87
C HIS A 473 26.13 19.90 -18.53
N LYS A 474 26.00 20.68 -19.57
CA LYS A 474 24.83 20.63 -20.47
C LYS A 474 25.19 21.12 -21.88
N LYS A 475 24.35 20.75 -22.83
CA LYS A 475 24.38 21.33 -24.18
C LYS A 475 24.00 22.81 -24.12
N VAL A 476 24.78 23.66 -24.74
CA VAL A 476 24.54 25.13 -24.76
C VAL A 476 24.35 25.61 -26.18
N LEU A 477 23.17 26.11 -26.51
CA LEU A 477 22.78 26.59 -27.84
C LEU A 477 23.76 27.63 -28.38
N ALA A 478 24.23 28.56 -27.52
CA ALA A 478 25.23 29.58 -27.92
C ALA A 478 26.57 28.99 -28.39
N PHE A 479 26.83 27.72 -28.09
CA PHE A 479 28.01 26.97 -28.54
C PHE A 479 27.65 25.88 -29.53
N TYR A 480 26.58 26.08 -30.31
CA TYR A 480 26.09 25.11 -31.30
C TYR A 480 25.74 23.72 -30.72
N ASP A 481 25.07 23.75 -29.58
CA ASP A 481 24.66 22.54 -28.83
C ASP A 481 25.83 21.64 -28.37
N LYS A 482 27.05 22.22 -28.23
CA LYS A 482 28.15 21.49 -27.63
C LYS A 482 27.96 21.37 -26.12
N GLU A 483 28.44 20.25 -25.57
CA GLU A 483 28.54 20.07 -24.13
C GLU A 483 29.51 21.07 -23.51
N VAL A 484 29.06 21.72 -22.45
CA VAL A 484 29.86 22.69 -21.69
C VAL A 484 29.94 22.24 -20.25
N PHE A 485 31.16 21.86 -19.84
CA PHE A 485 31.44 21.49 -18.45
C PHE A 485 31.70 22.72 -17.62
N TYR A 486 31.08 22.80 -16.44
CA TYR A 486 31.23 23.95 -15.53
C TYR A 486 32.51 23.88 -14.68
N TYR A 487 33.14 22.69 -14.63
CA TYR A 487 34.32 22.39 -13.83
C TYR A 487 35.52 22.01 -14.71
N GLN A 488 36.73 22.20 -14.18
CA GLN A 488 37.96 21.72 -14.83
C GLN A 488 38.35 20.33 -14.33
N GLY A 489 39.21 19.63 -15.07
CA GLY A 489 39.63 18.26 -14.75
C GLY A 489 38.62 17.19 -15.17
N THR A 490 37.67 17.50 -16.02
CA THR A 490 36.54 16.65 -16.39
C THR A 490 36.75 15.80 -17.65
N LYS A 491 37.91 15.93 -18.34
CA LYS A 491 38.15 15.21 -19.61
C LYS A 491 37.98 13.71 -19.54
N PHE A 492 38.41 13.10 -18.44
CA PHE A 492 38.23 11.65 -18.23
C PHE A 492 36.75 11.28 -18.07
N ILE A 493 35.99 12.09 -17.35
CA ILE A 493 34.57 11.83 -17.14
C ILE A 493 33.77 12.07 -18.42
N ASP A 494 34.10 13.10 -19.22
CA ASP A 494 33.52 13.30 -20.53
C ASP A 494 33.68 12.06 -21.44
N GLU A 495 34.89 11.46 -21.42
CA GLU A 495 35.14 10.21 -22.14
C GLU A 495 34.29 9.05 -21.57
N VAL A 496 34.25 8.89 -20.24
CA VAL A 496 33.46 7.86 -19.57
C VAL A 496 31.98 7.96 -19.93
N GLU A 497 31.41 9.15 -19.89
CA GLU A 497 30.00 9.38 -20.19
C GLU A 497 29.67 9.06 -21.66
N ARG A 498 30.50 9.51 -22.57
CA ARG A 498 30.34 9.21 -23.99
C ARG A 498 30.38 7.70 -24.24
N LEU A 499 31.39 7.01 -23.72
CA LEU A 499 31.50 5.54 -23.86
C LEU A 499 30.33 4.81 -23.21
N LEU A 500 29.89 5.26 -22.04
CA LEU A 500 28.73 4.66 -21.36
C LEU A 500 27.44 4.80 -22.18
N VAL A 501 27.21 5.97 -22.77
CA VAL A 501 26.08 6.20 -23.68
C VAL A 501 26.16 5.28 -24.89
N GLU A 502 27.35 5.14 -25.51
CA GLU A 502 27.59 4.24 -26.64
C GLU A 502 27.28 2.77 -26.28
N GLU A 503 27.81 2.29 -25.16
CA GLU A 503 27.59 0.91 -24.70
C GLU A 503 26.14 0.63 -24.35
N MET A 504 25.47 1.59 -23.71
CA MET A 504 24.07 1.41 -23.33
C MET A 504 23.11 1.57 -24.52
N ARG A 505 23.46 2.39 -25.52
CA ARG A 505 22.73 2.40 -26.81
C ARG A 505 22.81 1.04 -27.52
N ALA A 506 24.01 0.45 -27.52
CA ALA A 506 24.22 -0.88 -28.09
C ALA A 506 23.44 -1.97 -27.32
N TYR A 507 23.43 -1.87 -25.98
CA TYR A 507 22.68 -2.79 -25.11
C TYR A 507 21.17 -2.72 -25.34
N PHE A 508 20.59 -1.53 -25.35
CA PHE A 508 19.17 -1.31 -25.57
C PHE A 508 18.70 -1.48 -27.01
N GLY A 509 19.57 -1.22 -27.98
CA GLY A 509 19.17 -1.10 -29.38
C GLY A 509 18.31 0.14 -29.62
N CYS A 510 18.63 1.29 -28.98
CA CYS A 510 17.86 2.53 -29.04
C CYS A 510 18.68 3.71 -29.57
N THR A 511 18.03 4.86 -29.78
CA THR A 511 18.67 6.04 -30.36
C THR A 511 19.37 6.91 -29.33
N GLU A 512 18.79 7.10 -28.14
CA GLU A 512 19.32 7.97 -27.11
C GLU A 512 19.26 7.33 -25.72
N VAL A 513 20.24 7.65 -24.87
CA VAL A 513 20.32 7.15 -23.47
C VAL A 513 20.71 8.27 -22.51
N GLU A 514 19.98 8.38 -21.40
CA GLU A 514 20.28 9.25 -20.29
C GLU A 514 20.83 8.42 -19.11
N THR A 515 22.07 8.68 -18.71
CA THR A 515 22.81 7.91 -17.72
C THR A 515 22.98 8.61 -16.39
N ARG A 516 22.52 9.86 -16.23
CA ARG A 516 22.78 10.69 -15.04
C ARG A 516 21.81 10.44 -13.89
N THR A 517 20.70 9.72 -14.08
CA THR A 517 19.76 9.42 -12.99
C THR A 517 20.36 8.49 -11.94
N LEU A 518 20.08 8.73 -10.65
CA LEU A 518 20.68 8.03 -9.51
C LEU A 518 19.86 6.82 -9.05
N SER A 519 18.63 6.66 -9.53
CA SER A 519 17.79 5.52 -9.24
C SER A 519 16.74 5.32 -10.33
N GLY A 520 16.17 4.12 -10.44
CA GLY A 520 15.06 3.85 -11.35
C GLY A 520 13.84 4.74 -11.07
N GLN A 521 13.55 5.03 -9.81
CA GLN A 521 12.48 5.97 -9.44
C GLN A 521 12.75 7.38 -9.97
N MET A 522 13.98 7.88 -9.88
CA MET A 522 14.37 9.18 -10.44
C MET A 522 14.25 9.19 -11.96
N SER A 523 14.56 8.08 -12.63
CA SER A 523 14.34 7.91 -14.07
C SER A 523 12.86 8.06 -14.42
N ASN A 524 11.97 7.41 -13.69
CA ASN A 524 10.52 7.53 -13.89
C ASN A 524 10.03 8.97 -13.63
N MET A 525 10.49 9.62 -12.55
CA MET A 525 10.15 11.02 -12.26
C MET A 525 10.61 11.97 -13.38
N ALA A 526 11.81 11.78 -13.92
CA ALA A 526 12.32 12.57 -15.04
C ALA A 526 11.43 12.42 -16.28
N VAL A 527 11.01 11.18 -16.59
CA VAL A 527 10.10 10.90 -17.71
C VAL A 527 8.72 11.51 -17.49
N PHE A 528 8.11 11.30 -16.31
CA PHE A 528 6.76 11.83 -16.02
C PHE A 528 6.73 13.36 -16.03
N SER A 529 7.72 14.00 -15.44
CA SER A 529 7.85 15.46 -15.47
C SER A 529 8.09 15.99 -16.89
N ALA A 530 8.89 15.28 -17.68
CA ALA A 530 9.13 15.63 -19.08
C ALA A 530 7.87 15.50 -19.94
N LEU A 531 7.08 14.43 -19.74
CA LEU A 531 5.79 14.25 -20.43
C LEU A 531 4.80 15.36 -20.08
N MET A 532 4.73 15.76 -18.82
CA MET A 532 3.89 16.88 -18.38
C MET A 532 4.35 18.20 -19.04
N ASP A 533 5.64 18.50 -19.04
CA ASP A 533 6.18 19.69 -19.72
C ASP A 533 5.94 19.65 -21.22
N TRP A 534 6.14 18.48 -21.83
CA TRP A 534 5.90 18.29 -23.26
C TRP A 534 4.44 18.52 -23.62
N LYS A 535 3.52 18.04 -22.82
CA LYS A 535 2.08 18.29 -22.96
C LYS A 535 1.77 19.79 -22.91
N ASN A 536 2.42 20.55 -22.02
CA ASN A 536 2.17 21.96 -21.78
C ASN A 536 3.09 22.92 -22.58
N ARG A 537 3.91 22.40 -23.50
CA ARG A 537 4.94 23.18 -24.22
C ARG A 537 4.42 24.40 -25.01
N VAL A 538 3.16 24.35 -25.43
CA VAL A 538 2.52 25.41 -26.22
C VAL A 538 1.99 26.54 -25.32
N ASP A 539 1.56 26.21 -24.10
CA ASP A 539 1.05 27.18 -23.14
C ASP A 539 1.81 27.08 -21.81
N ARG A 540 2.87 27.88 -21.67
CA ARG A 540 3.70 27.93 -20.47
C ARG A 540 3.27 29.00 -19.45
N LYS A 541 2.19 29.76 -19.74
CA LYS A 541 1.74 30.84 -18.87
C LYS A 541 0.57 30.45 -17.98
N SER A 542 -0.17 29.43 -18.34
CA SER A 542 -1.23 28.85 -17.51
C SER A 542 -0.67 27.79 -16.58
N GLU A 543 -1.47 27.40 -15.59
CA GLU A 543 -1.16 26.27 -14.73
C GLU A 543 -0.97 24.99 -15.57
N ALA A 544 0.11 24.26 -15.30
CA ALA A 544 0.47 23.09 -16.07
C ALA A 544 -0.57 21.96 -15.87
N LYS A 545 -1.15 21.52 -16.97
CA LYS A 545 -2.08 20.38 -16.96
C LYS A 545 -1.31 19.09 -16.74
N ARG A 546 -1.68 18.35 -15.72
CA ARG A 546 -1.16 17.01 -15.41
C ARG A 546 -1.53 16.01 -16.51
N LEU A 547 -0.86 14.86 -16.52
CA LEU A 547 -1.20 13.74 -17.42
C LEU A 547 -2.65 13.31 -17.15
N GLY A 548 -3.39 13.03 -18.19
CA GLY A 548 -4.74 12.48 -18.12
C GLY A 548 -4.70 11.04 -17.62
N TYR A 549 -5.42 10.13 -18.25
CA TYR A 549 -5.34 8.72 -17.85
C TYR A 549 -3.95 8.14 -18.09
N VAL A 550 -3.45 7.40 -17.10
CA VAL A 550 -2.23 6.57 -17.18
C VAL A 550 -2.64 5.13 -16.94
N MET A 551 -2.20 4.22 -17.80
CA MET A 551 -2.43 2.78 -17.61
C MET A 551 -1.15 2.12 -17.10
N ASN A 552 -1.26 1.33 -16.00
CA ASN A 552 -0.12 0.64 -15.39
C ASN A 552 -0.52 -0.68 -14.74
N ASN A 553 0.47 -1.44 -14.25
CA ASN A 553 0.22 -2.63 -13.43
C ASN A 553 -0.19 -2.24 -12.01
N HIS A 554 -1.26 -2.84 -11.47
CA HIS A 554 -1.72 -2.60 -10.11
C HIS A 554 -0.68 -3.04 -9.07
N ILE A 555 -0.46 -2.25 -8.02
CA ILE A 555 0.55 -2.56 -6.98
C ILE A 555 0.32 -3.92 -6.33
N ILE A 556 -0.93 -4.27 -5.99
CA ILE A 556 -1.29 -5.55 -5.37
C ILE A 556 -1.05 -6.73 -6.33
N LYS A 557 -1.24 -6.53 -7.64
CA LYS A 557 -0.97 -7.54 -8.68
C LYS A 557 0.51 -7.53 -9.14
N GLY A 558 1.39 -7.02 -8.31
CA GLY A 558 2.84 -7.00 -8.51
C GLY A 558 3.38 -5.81 -9.28
N GLY A 559 2.61 -4.76 -9.49
CA GLY A 559 3.06 -3.52 -10.15
C GLY A 559 4.24 -2.87 -9.44
N HIS A 560 5.06 -2.12 -10.18
CA HIS A 560 6.20 -1.42 -9.62
C HIS A 560 5.75 -0.14 -8.90
N LEU A 561 6.24 0.07 -7.66
CA LEU A 561 5.84 1.19 -6.82
C LEU A 561 6.09 2.56 -7.49
N SER A 562 7.19 2.72 -8.23
CA SER A 562 7.55 3.99 -8.87
C SER A 562 6.54 4.43 -9.95
N ALA A 563 5.77 3.51 -10.53
CA ALA A 563 4.73 3.83 -11.52
C ALA A 563 3.35 4.08 -10.88
N GLN A 564 3.25 4.16 -9.56
CA GLN A 564 1.99 4.32 -8.84
C GLN A 564 1.75 5.77 -8.40
N PRO A 565 0.47 6.17 -8.16
CA PRO A 565 0.13 7.46 -7.59
C PRO A 565 0.69 7.70 -6.18
N MET A 566 1.02 6.65 -5.44
CA MET A 566 1.71 6.75 -4.15
C MET A 566 3.24 6.82 -4.28
N GLY A 567 3.77 6.68 -5.50
CA GLY A 567 5.19 6.74 -5.83
C GLY A 567 5.51 7.92 -6.74
N ALA A 568 6.36 7.71 -7.77
CA ALA A 568 6.85 8.78 -8.63
C ALA A 568 5.77 9.43 -9.51
N LEU A 569 4.63 8.78 -9.74
CA LEU A 569 3.54 9.33 -10.56
C LEU A 569 2.69 10.40 -9.83
N HIS A 570 2.80 10.52 -8.51
CA HIS A 570 1.93 11.31 -7.63
C HIS A 570 1.67 12.74 -8.15
N ASP A 571 2.72 13.48 -8.45
CA ASP A 571 2.61 14.90 -8.79
C ASP A 571 2.28 15.16 -10.26
N TYR A 572 2.30 14.13 -11.08
CA TYR A 572 2.17 14.23 -12.54
C TYR A 572 0.84 13.75 -13.10
N ILE A 573 0.04 13.04 -12.30
CA ILE A 573 -1.25 12.48 -12.69
C ILE A 573 -2.41 13.41 -12.34
N ALA A 574 -3.37 13.59 -13.25
CA ALA A 574 -4.60 14.30 -12.97
C ALA A 574 -5.51 13.52 -12.01
N ILE A 575 -6.46 14.21 -11.41
CA ILE A 575 -7.57 13.58 -10.69
C ILE A 575 -8.71 13.37 -11.69
N ASP A 576 -9.21 12.16 -11.76
CA ASP A 576 -10.42 11.83 -12.53
C ASP A 576 -11.62 12.55 -11.88
N PRO A 577 -12.32 13.42 -12.61
CA PRO A 577 -13.41 14.20 -12.04
C PRO A 577 -14.63 13.35 -11.64
N VAL A 578 -14.75 12.12 -12.18
CA VAL A 578 -15.86 11.20 -11.85
C VAL A 578 -15.57 10.47 -10.55
N THR A 579 -14.41 9.84 -10.48
CA THR A 579 -14.04 8.98 -9.36
C THR A 579 -13.37 9.74 -8.21
N GLU A 580 -12.94 10.99 -8.45
CA GLU A 580 -12.16 11.83 -7.52
C GLU A 580 -10.86 11.15 -7.04
N LYS A 581 -10.38 10.20 -7.83
CA LYS A 581 -9.15 9.45 -7.61
C LYS A 581 -8.10 9.83 -8.67
N PRO A 582 -6.83 9.54 -8.46
CA PRO A 582 -5.85 9.65 -9.52
C PRO A 582 -6.32 8.92 -10.80
N ALA A 583 -6.20 9.56 -11.95
CA ALA A 583 -6.70 9.05 -13.24
C ALA A 583 -5.84 7.88 -13.74
N VAL A 584 -5.76 6.82 -12.96
CA VAL A 584 -5.02 5.59 -13.26
C VAL A 584 -5.99 4.47 -13.58
N VAL A 585 -5.72 3.79 -14.69
CA VAL A 585 -6.39 2.55 -15.10
C VAL A 585 -5.39 1.41 -14.97
N ASN A 586 -5.73 0.39 -14.19
CA ASN A 586 -4.81 -0.73 -14.01
C ASN A 586 -5.02 -1.80 -15.09
N PHE A 587 -3.93 -2.44 -15.51
CA PHE A 587 -4.03 -3.60 -16.37
C PHE A 587 -4.80 -4.72 -15.65
N PRO A 588 -5.83 -5.30 -16.25
CA PRO A 588 -6.47 -6.49 -15.75
C PRO A 588 -5.54 -7.69 -15.85
N VAL A 589 -5.74 -8.66 -14.98
CA VAL A 589 -4.97 -9.92 -14.97
C VAL A 589 -5.87 -11.09 -15.28
N CYS A 590 -5.29 -12.17 -15.82
CA CYS A 590 -6.03 -13.39 -16.11
C CYS A 590 -6.57 -14.02 -14.82
N ALA A 591 -7.80 -14.51 -14.86
CA ALA A 591 -8.45 -15.13 -13.69
C ALA A 591 -7.74 -16.39 -13.19
N ASP A 592 -7.15 -17.14 -14.10
CA ASP A 592 -6.40 -18.38 -13.81
C ASP A 592 -4.92 -18.14 -13.49
N ASN A 593 -4.40 -16.93 -13.78
CA ASN A 593 -3.01 -16.56 -13.51
C ASN A 593 -2.89 -15.06 -13.22
N PRO A 594 -2.94 -14.63 -11.96
CA PRO A 594 -2.93 -13.22 -11.59
C PRO A 594 -1.58 -12.52 -11.84
N TYR A 595 -0.54 -13.24 -12.25
CA TYR A 595 0.76 -12.68 -12.66
C TYR A 595 0.81 -12.34 -14.15
N LYS A 596 -0.21 -12.73 -14.93
CA LYS A 596 -0.31 -12.53 -16.37
C LYS A 596 -1.39 -11.50 -16.71
N MET A 597 -1.08 -10.57 -17.61
CA MET A 597 -2.03 -9.56 -18.10
C MET A 597 -3.11 -10.21 -18.96
N ASP A 598 -4.37 -9.80 -18.77
CA ASP A 598 -5.48 -10.08 -19.68
C ASP A 598 -5.46 -9.07 -20.83
N VAL A 599 -4.97 -9.50 -21.98
CA VAL A 599 -4.77 -8.65 -23.15
C VAL A 599 -6.09 -8.17 -23.73
N GLU A 600 -7.09 -9.02 -23.82
CA GLU A 600 -8.37 -8.66 -24.45
C GLU A 600 -9.15 -7.65 -23.62
N GLU A 601 -9.18 -7.82 -22.31
CA GLU A 601 -9.79 -6.83 -21.41
C GLU A 601 -8.96 -5.54 -21.39
N THR A 602 -7.62 -5.64 -21.44
CA THR A 602 -6.74 -4.46 -21.58
C THR A 602 -7.08 -3.63 -22.81
N LYS A 603 -7.30 -4.27 -23.96
CA LYS A 603 -7.71 -3.58 -25.20
C LYS A 603 -9.03 -2.82 -25.04
N ARG A 604 -10.03 -3.40 -24.35
CA ARG A 604 -11.31 -2.71 -24.08
C ARG A 604 -11.11 -1.47 -23.20
N LEU A 605 -10.28 -1.58 -22.16
CA LEU A 605 -9.97 -0.44 -21.29
C LEU A 605 -9.16 0.64 -22.04
N LEU A 606 -8.25 0.26 -22.93
CA LEU A 606 -7.51 1.21 -23.76
C LEU A 606 -8.42 2.00 -24.71
N ASP A 607 -9.40 1.34 -25.35
CA ASP A 607 -10.36 2.04 -26.19
C ASP A 607 -11.26 2.97 -25.39
N ARG A 608 -11.69 2.54 -24.21
CA ARG A 608 -12.56 3.32 -23.32
C ARG A 608 -11.88 4.56 -22.73
N TYR A 609 -10.68 4.40 -22.17
CA TYR A 609 -10.00 5.46 -21.37
C TYR A 609 -8.99 6.26 -22.17
N ARG A 610 -8.47 5.73 -23.29
CA ARG A 610 -7.48 6.37 -24.14
C ARG A 610 -6.34 7.03 -23.36
N PRO A 611 -5.56 6.27 -22.60
CA PRO A 611 -4.54 6.84 -21.69
C PRO A 611 -3.47 7.60 -22.46
N GLU A 612 -2.96 8.68 -21.90
CA GLU A 612 -1.84 9.47 -22.45
C GLU A 612 -0.49 8.76 -22.26
N LEU A 613 -0.41 7.87 -21.27
CA LEU A 613 0.78 7.08 -20.96
C LEU A 613 0.39 5.65 -20.59
N ILE A 614 1.08 4.69 -21.18
CA ILE A 614 1.02 3.27 -20.80
C ILE A 614 2.37 2.92 -20.19
N VAL A 615 2.38 2.38 -18.94
CA VAL A 615 3.60 1.97 -18.24
C VAL A 615 3.55 0.47 -17.99
N PHE A 616 4.30 -0.29 -18.76
CA PHE A 616 4.58 -1.69 -18.47
C PHE A 616 5.61 -1.81 -17.35
N GLY A 617 5.67 -2.96 -16.71
CA GLY A 617 6.66 -3.29 -15.70
C GLY A 617 6.08 -3.62 -14.34
N LYS A 618 6.69 -4.63 -13.73
CA LYS A 618 6.28 -5.21 -12.44
C LYS A 618 7.48 -5.40 -11.52
N SER A 619 7.23 -5.44 -10.23
CA SER A 619 8.17 -5.97 -9.24
C SER A 619 8.06 -7.49 -9.09
N MET A 620 6.90 -8.06 -9.38
CA MET A 620 6.70 -9.51 -9.48
C MET A 620 6.53 -9.90 -10.96
N VAL A 621 7.63 -10.28 -11.60
CA VAL A 621 7.68 -10.52 -13.05
C VAL A 621 7.90 -12.00 -13.31
N LEU A 622 6.84 -12.73 -13.63
CA LEU A 622 6.91 -14.14 -14.04
C LEU A 622 6.71 -14.33 -15.54
N HIS A 623 6.06 -13.38 -16.22
CA HIS A 623 5.73 -13.44 -17.64
C HIS A 623 6.27 -12.22 -18.38
N ARG A 624 6.40 -12.35 -19.71
CA ARG A 624 6.62 -11.22 -20.61
C ARG A 624 5.41 -10.30 -20.60
N GLU A 625 5.65 -9.01 -20.77
CA GLU A 625 4.58 -8.04 -20.99
C GLU A 625 4.19 -8.01 -22.49
N PRO A 626 2.90 -7.90 -22.84
CA PRO A 626 2.43 -7.98 -24.24
C PRO A 626 2.61 -6.66 -24.99
N VAL A 627 3.84 -6.13 -25.03
CA VAL A 627 4.14 -4.80 -25.60
C VAL A 627 3.77 -4.72 -27.07
N SER A 628 4.16 -5.71 -27.89
CA SER A 628 3.88 -5.73 -29.33
C SER A 628 2.38 -5.76 -29.63
N GLU A 629 1.61 -6.54 -28.87
CA GLU A 629 0.16 -6.66 -29.07
C GLU A 629 -0.56 -5.35 -28.71
N ILE A 630 -0.14 -4.73 -27.63
CA ILE A 630 -0.71 -3.45 -27.20
C ILE A 630 -0.28 -2.32 -28.13
N ARG A 631 0.97 -2.28 -28.58
CA ARG A 631 1.42 -1.30 -29.59
C ARG A 631 0.60 -1.39 -30.86
N LYS A 632 0.43 -2.59 -31.38
CA LYS A 632 -0.38 -2.82 -32.56
C LYS A 632 -1.81 -2.32 -32.41
N PHE A 633 -2.45 -2.65 -31.28
CA PHE A 633 -3.82 -2.20 -30.99
C PHE A 633 -3.92 -0.68 -30.86
N VAL A 634 -2.99 -0.05 -30.15
CA VAL A 634 -2.92 1.41 -30.01
C VAL A 634 -2.81 2.11 -31.36
N ASP A 635 -2.00 1.56 -32.29
CA ASP A 635 -1.83 2.12 -33.61
C ASP A 635 -3.10 1.91 -34.48
N GLU A 636 -3.70 0.71 -34.46
CA GLU A 636 -4.94 0.39 -35.17
C GLU A 636 -6.12 1.26 -34.75
N GLN A 637 -6.22 1.57 -33.43
CA GLN A 637 -7.27 2.41 -32.84
C GLN A 637 -6.94 3.89 -32.82
N ASN A 638 -5.79 4.30 -33.38
CA ASN A 638 -5.30 5.67 -33.35
C ASN A 638 -5.38 6.31 -31.97
N ILE A 639 -4.86 5.62 -30.95
CA ILE A 639 -4.77 6.11 -29.57
C ILE A 639 -3.46 6.88 -29.43
N HIS A 640 -3.56 8.17 -29.12
CA HIS A 640 -2.41 9.03 -28.89
C HIS A 640 -1.86 8.81 -27.47
N THR A 641 -0.94 7.88 -27.33
CA THR A 641 -0.29 7.52 -26.06
C THR A 641 1.21 7.40 -26.22
N THR A 642 1.94 7.46 -25.13
CA THR A 642 3.35 7.07 -25.06
C THR A 642 3.43 5.72 -24.40
N ILE A 643 4.16 4.76 -24.97
CA ILE A 643 4.40 3.44 -24.36
C ILE A 643 5.78 3.45 -23.71
N MET A 644 5.79 3.27 -22.39
CA MET A 644 6.97 3.18 -21.55
C MET A 644 7.05 1.79 -20.91
N TYR A 645 8.27 1.24 -20.82
CA TYR A 645 8.51 0.03 -20.06
C TYR A 645 9.50 0.31 -18.91
N ASP A 646 9.00 0.23 -17.67
CA ASP A 646 9.85 0.23 -16.47
C ASP A 646 10.42 -1.17 -16.27
N MET A 647 11.63 -1.39 -16.75
CA MET A 647 12.35 -2.66 -16.67
C MET A 647 13.24 -2.75 -15.41
N ALA A 648 12.94 -2.02 -14.35
CA ALA A 648 13.79 -1.99 -13.15
C ALA A 648 14.20 -3.38 -12.65
N HIS A 649 13.30 -4.37 -12.68
CA HIS A 649 13.61 -5.74 -12.23
C HIS A 649 14.26 -6.62 -13.30
N VAL A 650 14.07 -6.32 -14.56
CA VAL A 650 14.48 -7.18 -15.70
C VAL A 650 15.41 -6.47 -16.67
N LEU A 651 16.04 -5.35 -16.26
CA LEU A 651 16.92 -4.58 -17.12
C LEU A 651 18.06 -5.43 -17.72
N GLY A 652 18.66 -6.31 -16.92
CA GLY A 652 19.73 -7.21 -17.37
C GLY A 652 19.26 -8.38 -18.26
N LEU A 653 17.94 -8.48 -18.51
CA LEU A 653 17.35 -9.53 -19.35
C LEU A 653 16.85 -8.99 -20.69
N ILE A 654 17.18 -7.74 -21.06
CA ILE A 654 16.88 -7.21 -22.39
C ILE A 654 17.67 -8.00 -23.41
N GLY A 655 16.97 -8.72 -24.30
CA GLY A 655 17.57 -9.59 -25.31
C GLY A 655 16.63 -10.72 -25.74
N ASP A 656 17.16 -11.61 -26.57
CA ASP A 656 16.41 -12.68 -27.20
C ASP A 656 15.87 -13.74 -26.23
N HIS A 657 16.50 -13.87 -25.05
CA HIS A 657 16.07 -14.83 -24.03
C HIS A 657 14.83 -14.38 -23.25
N PHE A 658 14.59 -13.05 -23.16
CA PHE A 658 13.41 -12.51 -22.50
C PHE A 658 12.64 -11.55 -23.40
N GLN A 659 12.96 -10.23 -23.43
CA GLN A 659 12.22 -9.23 -24.22
C GLN A 659 13.15 -8.17 -24.82
N ASN A 660 12.77 -7.68 -25.99
CA ASN A 660 13.38 -6.53 -26.66
C ASN A 660 12.35 -5.38 -26.75
N PRO A 661 12.19 -4.56 -25.71
CA PRO A 661 11.07 -3.63 -25.59
C PRO A 661 10.97 -2.62 -26.72
N PHE A 662 12.10 -2.08 -27.21
CA PHE A 662 12.10 -1.14 -28.34
C PHE A 662 11.69 -1.81 -29.66
N ALA A 663 12.15 -3.02 -29.90
CA ALA A 663 11.72 -3.80 -31.09
C ALA A 663 10.23 -4.18 -31.02
N GLU A 664 9.68 -4.29 -29.83
CA GLU A 664 8.26 -4.58 -29.57
C GLU A 664 7.38 -3.33 -29.58
N GLY A 665 7.94 -2.12 -29.67
CA GLY A 665 7.22 -0.88 -29.85
C GLY A 665 7.11 0.02 -28.61
N ALA A 666 7.87 -0.24 -27.54
CA ALA A 666 8.06 0.72 -26.48
C ALA A 666 8.85 1.94 -27.00
N GLU A 667 8.47 3.13 -26.57
CA GLU A 667 9.14 4.38 -26.96
C GLU A 667 10.20 4.79 -25.94
N ILE A 668 9.95 4.47 -24.65
CA ILE A 668 10.80 4.79 -23.51
C ILE A 668 11.01 3.54 -22.68
N VAL A 669 12.24 3.31 -22.29
CA VAL A 669 12.61 2.26 -21.32
C VAL A 669 13.33 2.91 -20.15
N THR A 670 12.90 2.62 -18.93
CA THR A 670 13.60 3.00 -17.71
C THR A 670 14.05 1.77 -16.95
N GLY A 671 15.03 1.91 -16.08
CA GLY A 671 15.49 0.77 -15.30
C GLY A 671 16.38 1.11 -14.11
N SER A 672 16.60 0.09 -13.29
CA SER A 672 17.58 0.07 -12.20
C SER A 672 18.77 -0.78 -12.60
N THR A 673 19.98 -0.26 -12.46
CA THR A 673 21.20 -0.88 -12.99
C THR A 673 21.87 -1.91 -12.07
N HIS A 674 21.28 -2.15 -10.88
CA HIS A 674 21.88 -2.96 -9.81
C HIS A 674 21.11 -4.25 -9.47
N LYS A 675 20.09 -4.59 -10.28
CA LYS A 675 19.29 -5.81 -10.09
C LYS A 675 19.80 -6.89 -11.05
N THR A 676 19.01 -7.27 -12.05
CA THR A 676 19.50 -8.22 -13.07
C THR A 676 20.69 -7.69 -13.90
N PHE A 677 20.84 -6.38 -14.06
CA PHE A 677 21.94 -5.77 -14.81
C PHE A 677 23.30 -5.83 -14.08
N PHE A 678 23.35 -6.11 -12.80
CA PHE A 678 24.55 -6.27 -11.94
C PHE A 678 25.56 -5.09 -11.89
N GLY A 679 25.13 -3.88 -12.25
CA GLY A 679 25.93 -2.66 -12.09
C GLY A 679 25.79 -2.02 -10.71
N PRO A 680 26.36 -0.84 -10.50
CA PRO A 680 26.14 -0.05 -9.29
C PRO A 680 24.69 0.48 -9.22
N GLN A 681 24.26 0.91 -8.04
CA GLN A 681 22.94 1.46 -7.84
C GLN A 681 22.77 2.79 -8.59
N ARG A 682 22.13 2.74 -9.75
CA ARG A 682 21.76 3.89 -10.57
C ARG A 682 20.41 3.65 -11.28
N GLY A 683 19.89 4.70 -11.88
CA GLY A 683 18.84 4.63 -12.86
C GLY A 683 19.40 4.83 -14.28
N ILE A 684 18.56 4.56 -15.26
CA ILE A 684 18.86 4.79 -16.68
C ILE A 684 17.56 5.01 -17.44
N ILE A 685 17.63 5.80 -18.52
CA ILE A 685 16.51 6.03 -19.45
C ILE A 685 17.03 5.81 -20.88
N GLY A 686 16.39 4.93 -21.64
CA GLY A 686 16.58 4.79 -23.07
C GLY A 686 15.34 5.30 -23.80
N VAL A 687 15.53 5.93 -24.97
CA VAL A 687 14.43 6.32 -25.84
C VAL A 687 14.73 5.97 -27.30
N ASN A 688 13.68 5.72 -28.08
CA ASN A 688 13.81 5.42 -29.49
C ASN A 688 13.09 6.48 -30.34
N TYR A 689 13.66 7.70 -30.34
CA TYR A 689 13.20 8.82 -31.18
C TYR A 689 14.28 9.23 -32.16
N GLN A 690 13.92 9.49 -33.43
CA GLN A 690 14.85 10.01 -34.45
C GLN A 690 14.90 11.53 -34.36
N GLU A 691 16.00 12.17 -34.78
CA GLU A 691 16.16 13.63 -34.69
C GLU A 691 15.13 14.42 -35.48
N ASP A 692 14.59 13.86 -36.53
CA ASP A 692 13.53 14.43 -37.37
C ASP A 692 12.11 14.13 -36.84
N ASP A 693 11.95 13.31 -35.83
CA ASP A 693 10.67 13.08 -35.13
C ASP A 693 10.23 14.28 -34.34
N LEU A 694 8.93 14.60 -34.39
CA LEU A 694 8.35 15.60 -33.50
C LEU A 694 8.61 15.28 -32.01
N LYS A 695 8.57 14.01 -31.64
CA LYS A 695 8.82 13.51 -30.28
C LYS A 695 10.29 13.60 -29.85
N TYR A 696 11.23 13.89 -30.74
CA TYR A 696 12.62 14.17 -30.33
C TYR A 696 12.74 15.36 -29.37
N GLY A 697 11.79 16.29 -29.44
CA GLY A 697 11.66 17.37 -28.46
C GLY A 697 11.32 16.88 -27.05
N LEU A 698 10.64 15.72 -26.92
CA LEU A 698 10.42 15.07 -25.61
C LEU A 698 11.74 14.54 -25.05
N TRP A 699 12.59 13.94 -25.87
CA TRP A 699 13.94 13.54 -25.44
C TRP A 699 14.72 14.72 -24.83
N LYS A 700 14.78 15.86 -25.51
CA LYS A 700 15.43 17.08 -25.00
C LYS A 700 14.82 17.55 -23.68
N THR A 701 13.52 17.32 -23.50
CA THR A 701 12.83 17.62 -22.23
C THR A 701 13.24 16.66 -21.14
N ILE A 702 13.39 15.36 -21.45
CA ILE A 702 13.88 14.33 -20.52
C ILE A 702 15.32 14.68 -20.06
N GLU A 703 16.23 15.01 -20.97
CA GLU A 703 17.57 15.49 -20.61
C GLU A 703 17.51 16.68 -19.64
N SER A 704 16.68 17.67 -19.93
CA SER A 704 16.53 18.87 -19.08
C SER A 704 15.87 18.57 -17.73
N ARG A 705 14.94 17.61 -17.66
CA ARG A 705 14.30 17.18 -16.43
C ARG A 705 15.19 16.24 -15.62
N THR A 706 16.16 15.59 -16.24
CA THR A 706 17.23 14.89 -15.53
C THR A 706 18.23 15.88 -14.98
N PHE A 707 18.88 16.67 -15.82
CA PHE A 707 19.83 17.69 -15.38
C PHE A 707 19.46 19.07 -15.97
N PRO A 708 19.27 20.12 -15.13
CA PRO A 708 19.37 20.15 -13.66
C PRO A 708 18.04 19.86 -12.93
N GLY A 709 17.05 19.26 -13.61
CA GLY A 709 15.69 19.12 -13.08
C GLY A 709 15.57 18.18 -11.89
N SER A 710 16.32 17.08 -11.87
CA SER A 710 16.24 16.04 -10.82
C SER A 710 17.59 15.80 -10.13
N VAL A 711 18.68 16.06 -10.79
CA VAL A 711 20.04 15.84 -10.27
C VAL A 711 20.95 17.00 -10.60
N SER A 712 21.88 17.31 -9.71
CA SER A 712 23.01 18.22 -9.98
C SER A 712 24.28 17.44 -10.22
N ASN A 713 25.02 17.06 -9.18
CA ASN A 713 26.18 16.17 -9.32
C ASN A 713 25.71 14.70 -9.37
N HIS A 714 25.94 14.03 -10.47
CA HIS A 714 25.35 12.71 -10.78
C HIS A 714 26.24 11.50 -10.38
N HIS A 715 27.03 11.62 -9.33
CA HIS A 715 27.83 10.56 -8.71
C HIS A 715 28.76 9.85 -9.70
N LEU A 716 29.83 10.53 -10.09
CA LEU A 716 30.74 10.13 -11.17
C LEU A 716 31.45 8.79 -10.93
N GLY A 717 31.73 8.43 -9.67
CA GLY A 717 32.34 7.14 -9.34
C GLY A 717 31.44 5.98 -9.74
N THR A 718 30.16 6.03 -9.38
CA THR A 718 29.20 4.98 -9.79
C THR A 718 28.90 5.02 -11.29
N GLN A 719 29.08 6.15 -11.96
CA GLN A 719 28.98 6.23 -13.42
C GLN A 719 30.15 5.52 -14.09
N LEU A 720 31.36 5.70 -13.59
CA LEU A 720 32.53 4.94 -14.03
C LEU A 720 32.39 3.42 -13.78
N GLY A 721 31.89 3.04 -12.61
CA GLY A 721 31.54 1.64 -12.34
C GLY A 721 30.46 1.09 -13.28
N MET A 722 29.49 1.94 -13.67
CA MET A 722 28.45 1.55 -14.62
C MET A 722 29.01 1.28 -16.03
N LEU A 723 30.01 2.05 -16.49
CA LEU A 723 30.66 1.77 -17.75
C LEU A 723 31.33 0.40 -17.75
N MET A 724 32.03 0.04 -16.67
CA MET A 724 32.62 -1.31 -16.53
C MET A 724 31.54 -2.40 -16.56
N ALA A 725 30.42 -2.19 -15.82
CA ALA A 725 29.31 -3.14 -15.82
C ALA A 725 28.64 -3.24 -17.21
N ALA A 726 28.62 -2.16 -17.98
CA ALA A 726 28.10 -2.17 -19.35
C ALA A 726 28.99 -3.00 -20.28
N TYR A 727 30.32 -2.88 -20.16
CA TYR A 727 31.27 -3.73 -20.88
C TYR A 727 31.07 -5.23 -20.53
N GLU A 728 31.00 -5.56 -19.24
CA GLU A 728 30.74 -6.93 -18.80
C GLU A 728 29.39 -7.46 -19.30
N MET A 729 28.32 -6.65 -19.20
CA MET A 729 27.00 -7.04 -19.66
C MET A 729 26.98 -7.25 -21.18
N ASN A 730 27.55 -6.36 -21.96
CA ASN A 730 27.58 -6.51 -23.42
C ASN A 730 28.39 -7.71 -23.87
N GLN A 731 29.49 -8.02 -23.16
CA GLN A 731 30.34 -9.18 -23.43
C GLN A 731 29.67 -10.51 -23.08
N PHE A 732 28.98 -10.59 -21.94
CA PHE A 732 28.47 -11.84 -21.41
C PHE A 732 26.93 -11.97 -21.51
N ARG A 733 26.23 -11.02 -22.10
CA ARG A 733 24.76 -10.89 -22.15
C ARG A 733 24.06 -12.21 -22.44
N ASP A 734 24.38 -12.83 -23.57
CA ASP A 734 23.68 -14.01 -24.08
C ASP A 734 23.80 -15.20 -23.10
N VAL A 735 25.03 -15.53 -22.70
CA VAL A 735 25.28 -16.67 -21.82
C VAL A 735 24.76 -16.43 -20.39
N TYR A 736 24.82 -15.19 -19.90
CA TYR A 736 24.29 -14.81 -18.59
C TYR A 736 22.77 -14.89 -18.55
N GLN A 737 22.08 -14.27 -19.50
CA GLN A 737 20.62 -14.25 -19.57
C GLN A 737 20.06 -15.67 -19.68
N LYS A 738 20.65 -16.49 -20.56
CA LYS A 738 20.27 -17.88 -20.70
C LYS A 738 20.42 -18.65 -19.40
N ALA A 739 21.57 -18.54 -18.75
CA ALA A 739 21.84 -19.23 -17.50
C ALA A 739 20.87 -18.81 -16.38
N VAL A 740 20.58 -17.52 -16.25
CA VAL A 740 19.63 -16.99 -15.25
C VAL A 740 18.24 -17.56 -15.47
N ILE A 741 17.73 -17.56 -16.68
CA ILE A 741 16.38 -18.04 -16.98
C ILE A 741 16.28 -19.55 -16.81
N ASP A 742 17.27 -20.29 -17.27
CA ASP A 742 17.30 -21.76 -17.13
C ASP A 742 17.38 -22.17 -15.66
N ASN A 743 18.21 -21.48 -14.88
CA ASN A 743 18.35 -21.69 -13.43
C ASN A 743 17.04 -21.37 -12.68
N ALA A 744 16.37 -20.27 -13.03
CA ALA A 744 15.08 -19.91 -12.42
C ALA A 744 14.03 -20.99 -12.66
N LYS A 745 13.91 -21.48 -13.91
CA LYS A 745 13.00 -22.57 -14.26
C LYS A 745 13.35 -23.88 -13.55
N SER A 746 14.66 -24.20 -13.45
CA SER A 746 15.11 -25.39 -12.73
C SER A 746 14.79 -25.29 -11.26
N PHE A 747 15.12 -24.16 -10.63
CA PHE A 747 14.85 -23.90 -9.21
C PHE A 747 13.36 -24.00 -8.87
N ALA A 748 12.50 -23.38 -9.68
CA ALA A 748 11.05 -23.45 -9.52
C ALA A 748 10.53 -24.90 -9.56
N ARG A 749 10.98 -25.70 -10.51
CA ARG A 749 10.63 -27.14 -10.61
C ARG A 749 11.12 -27.93 -9.41
N SER A 750 12.35 -27.69 -8.96
CA SER A 750 12.94 -28.36 -7.80
C SER A 750 12.17 -28.02 -6.51
N LEU A 751 11.86 -26.74 -6.28
CA LEU A 751 11.04 -26.32 -5.14
C LEU A 751 9.67 -27.04 -5.13
N LYS A 752 9.01 -27.12 -6.30
CA LYS A 752 7.74 -27.84 -6.44
C LYS A 752 7.91 -29.33 -6.18
N ALA A 753 8.97 -29.96 -6.68
CA ALA A 753 9.28 -31.38 -6.47
C ALA A 753 9.55 -31.70 -4.99
N HIS A 754 10.13 -30.77 -4.24
CA HIS A 754 10.35 -30.87 -2.79
C HIS A 754 9.11 -30.50 -1.94
N GLY A 755 7.98 -30.20 -2.57
CA GLY A 755 6.67 -30.03 -1.91
C GLY A 755 6.31 -28.60 -1.55
N LEU A 756 7.05 -27.59 -2.04
CA LEU A 756 6.70 -26.19 -1.85
C LEU A 756 5.67 -25.74 -2.89
N ASP A 757 4.87 -24.75 -2.54
CA ASP A 757 3.83 -24.23 -3.43
C ASP A 757 4.39 -23.07 -4.28
N VAL A 758 4.74 -23.40 -5.53
CA VAL A 758 5.37 -22.48 -6.49
C VAL A 758 4.31 -21.82 -7.36
N ALA A 759 4.30 -20.50 -7.40
CA ALA A 759 3.42 -19.70 -8.25
C ALA A 759 3.90 -19.67 -9.71
N GLY A 760 2.99 -19.40 -10.63
CA GLY A 760 3.26 -19.29 -12.07
C GLY A 760 2.78 -20.49 -12.87
N ASP A 761 2.96 -20.43 -14.20
CA ASP A 761 2.48 -21.45 -15.14
C ASP A 761 3.48 -22.61 -15.29
N PRO A 762 3.13 -23.85 -14.89
CA PRO A 762 4.00 -24.99 -15.06
C PRO A 762 4.39 -25.28 -16.52
N ALA A 763 3.55 -24.90 -17.50
CA ALA A 763 3.81 -25.16 -18.91
C ALA A 763 5.05 -24.41 -19.43
N ILE A 764 5.36 -23.23 -18.87
CA ILE A 764 6.56 -22.45 -19.21
C ILE A 764 7.71 -22.69 -18.22
N GLY A 765 7.56 -23.57 -17.22
CA GLY A 765 8.49 -23.79 -16.12
C GLY A 765 8.39 -22.75 -15.02
N TYR A 766 7.16 -22.26 -14.77
CA TYR A 766 6.75 -21.29 -13.74
C TYR A 766 7.17 -19.82 -13.99
N THR A 767 8.23 -19.58 -14.75
CA THR A 767 8.75 -18.22 -14.96
C THR A 767 9.45 -18.10 -16.32
N GLU A 768 9.44 -16.91 -16.88
CA GLU A 768 10.24 -16.49 -18.05
C GLU A 768 11.38 -15.55 -17.66
N THR A 769 11.56 -15.29 -16.36
CA THR A 769 12.52 -14.34 -15.83
C THR A 769 13.47 -14.98 -14.81
N HIS A 770 14.16 -14.16 -14.02
CA HIS A 770 15.00 -14.57 -12.91
C HIS A 770 14.23 -14.87 -11.63
N GLN A 771 12.93 -14.57 -11.57
CA GLN A 771 12.16 -14.63 -10.34
C GLN A 771 11.44 -15.97 -10.17
N VAL A 772 11.38 -16.41 -8.92
CA VAL A 772 10.58 -17.55 -8.46
C VAL A 772 9.80 -17.11 -7.24
N ILE A 773 8.52 -17.42 -7.21
CA ILE A 773 7.61 -17.04 -6.11
C ILE A 773 7.06 -18.32 -5.48
N VAL A 774 7.12 -18.40 -4.14
CA VAL A 774 6.64 -19.54 -3.37
C VAL A 774 5.64 -19.04 -2.33
N SER A 775 4.41 -19.58 -2.35
CA SER A 775 3.44 -19.35 -1.28
C SER A 775 3.82 -20.16 -0.04
N VAL A 776 3.82 -19.51 1.12
CA VAL A 776 4.18 -20.13 2.41
C VAL A 776 3.04 -20.07 3.44
N GLY A 777 1.92 -19.50 3.08
CA GLY A 777 0.74 -19.31 3.92
C GLY A 777 0.48 -17.82 4.22
N TYR A 778 -0.79 -17.49 4.36
CA TYR A 778 -1.25 -16.11 4.57
C TYR A 778 -0.59 -15.49 5.80
N GLY A 779 0.16 -14.41 5.60
CA GLY A 779 0.88 -13.69 6.65
C GLY A 779 2.13 -14.38 7.21
N GLU A 780 2.49 -15.59 6.74
CA GLU A 780 3.64 -16.37 7.24
C GLU A 780 4.98 -15.97 6.61
N GLY A 781 4.95 -15.13 5.58
CA GLY A 781 6.14 -14.73 4.85
C GLY A 781 7.26 -14.17 5.71
N PRO A 782 7.01 -13.21 6.64
CA PRO A 782 8.05 -12.65 7.50
C PRO A 782 8.74 -13.70 8.39
N ASP A 783 7.97 -14.55 9.08
CA ASP A 783 8.51 -15.56 9.99
C ASP A 783 9.33 -16.63 9.26
N ILE A 784 8.86 -17.03 8.08
CA ILE A 784 9.59 -17.96 7.22
C ILE A 784 10.87 -17.32 6.68
N ALA A 785 10.81 -16.07 6.25
CA ALA A 785 12.00 -15.36 5.76
C ALA A 785 13.05 -15.21 6.87
N GLU A 786 12.67 -14.85 8.09
CA GLU A 786 13.57 -14.77 9.24
C GLU A 786 14.17 -16.15 9.59
N ARG A 787 13.37 -17.22 9.53
CA ARG A 787 13.87 -18.59 9.73
C ARG A 787 14.90 -18.98 8.69
N LEU A 788 14.67 -18.62 7.42
CA LEU A 788 15.62 -18.86 6.33
C LEU A 788 16.90 -18.04 6.53
N GLU A 789 16.82 -16.77 6.93
CA GLU A 789 17.97 -15.92 7.21
C GLU A 789 18.85 -16.49 8.33
N ARG A 790 18.26 -16.98 9.43
CA ARG A 790 19.00 -17.69 10.49
C ARG A 790 19.74 -18.92 9.97
N ASN A 791 19.28 -19.48 8.85
CA ASN A 791 19.89 -20.60 8.13
C ASN A 791 20.73 -20.16 6.92
N ASN A 792 21.19 -18.91 6.88
CA ASN A 792 22.00 -18.34 5.80
C ASN A 792 21.34 -18.33 4.41
N ILE A 793 20.02 -18.34 4.33
CA ILE A 793 19.28 -18.17 3.08
C ILE A 793 18.51 -16.85 3.15
N VAL A 794 18.90 -15.89 2.33
CA VAL A 794 18.31 -14.55 2.37
C VAL A 794 17.29 -14.40 1.23
N VAL A 795 16.06 -14.11 1.60
CA VAL A 795 14.93 -13.99 0.69
C VAL A 795 14.15 -12.68 0.94
N ASN A 796 13.29 -12.31 0.01
CA ASN A 796 12.33 -11.23 0.21
C ASN A 796 10.94 -11.85 0.36
N TYR A 797 10.21 -11.51 1.43
CA TYR A 797 8.79 -11.83 1.54
C TYR A 797 7.94 -10.79 0.83
N GLN A 798 6.80 -11.21 0.30
CA GLN A 798 5.90 -10.39 -0.49
C GLN A 798 4.46 -10.90 -0.35
N ALA A 799 3.48 -10.00 -0.45
CA ALA A 799 2.10 -10.42 -0.59
C ALA A 799 1.86 -11.07 -1.97
N THR A 800 1.03 -12.10 -2.00
CA THR A 800 0.48 -12.62 -3.25
C THR A 800 -0.54 -11.65 -3.83
N PRO A 801 -0.92 -11.79 -5.12
CA PRO A 801 -1.95 -10.95 -5.74
C PRO A 801 -3.35 -11.00 -5.06
N ASP A 802 -3.58 -11.96 -4.18
CA ASP A 802 -4.85 -12.17 -3.47
C ASP A 802 -4.78 -11.73 -2.00
N GLU A 803 -3.68 -11.09 -1.59
CA GLU A 803 -3.44 -10.63 -0.22
C GLU A 803 -3.46 -9.11 -0.08
N GLU A 804 -3.58 -8.61 1.14
CA GLU A 804 -3.74 -7.19 1.47
C GLU A 804 -2.44 -6.37 1.40
N GLY A 805 -1.50 -6.76 0.57
CA GLY A 805 -0.21 -6.10 0.41
C GLY A 805 0.78 -6.47 1.52
N PHE A 806 1.72 -5.59 1.83
CA PHE A 806 2.85 -5.88 2.73
C PHE A 806 2.45 -6.31 4.15
N THR A 807 1.24 -6.00 4.57
CA THR A 807 0.75 -6.31 5.92
C THR A 807 0.29 -7.76 6.08
N ALA A 808 0.16 -8.50 4.98
CA ALA A 808 -0.32 -9.88 4.96
C ALA A 808 0.50 -10.75 4.01
N SER A 809 1.83 -10.53 4.00
CA SER A 809 2.73 -11.21 3.06
C SER A 809 2.77 -12.73 3.31
N GLY A 810 2.23 -13.49 2.39
CA GLY A 810 2.16 -14.96 2.43
C GLY A 810 3.05 -15.66 1.40
N ALA A 811 3.96 -14.94 0.75
CA ALA A 811 4.87 -15.51 -0.22
C ALA A 811 6.33 -15.10 -0.01
N LEU A 812 7.23 -15.91 -0.52
CA LEU A 812 8.63 -15.59 -0.72
C LEU A 812 8.84 -15.24 -2.19
N ARG A 813 9.35 -14.03 -2.46
CA ARG A 813 9.80 -13.62 -3.79
C ARG A 813 11.31 -13.76 -3.87
N MET A 814 11.76 -14.62 -4.76
CA MET A 814 13.16 -14.99 -4.89
C MET A 814 13.69 -14.70 -6.29
N GLY A 815 14.98 -14.53 -6.42
CA GLY A 815 15.70 -14.35 -7.68
C GLY A 815 17.00 -15.11 -7.70
N VAL A 816 17.35 -15.65 -8.85
CA VAL A 816 18.53 -16.51 -9.02
C VAL A 816 19.76 -15.79 -9.60
N SER A 817 19.63 -14.51 -9.93
CA SER A 817 20.65 -13.77 -10.70
C SER A 817 22.01 -13.76 -10.01
N GLU A 818 22.06 -13.44 -8.71
CA GLU A 818 23.34 -13.36 -7.98
C GLU A 818 23.98 -14.72 -7.83
N MET A 819 23.25 -15.75 -7.45
CA MET A 819 23.81 -17.10 -7.29
C MET A 819 24.23 -17.70 -8.64
N THR A 820 23.56 -17.38 -9.74
CA THR A 820 24.01 -17.71 -11.09
C THR A 820 25.36 -17.07 -11.40
N ARG A 821 25.58 -15.81 -10.99
CA ARG A 821 26.90 -15.15 -11.13
C ARG A 821 27.98 -15.78 -10.25
N PHE A 822 27.62 -16.35 -9.12
CA PHE A 822 28.55 -17.16 -8.31
C PHE A 822 28.64 -18.62 -8.76
N GLY A 823 28.14 -18.95 -9.93
CA GLY A 823 28.34 -20.23 -10.57
C GLY A 823 27.40 -21.34 -10.15
N PHE A 824 26.27 -21.02 -9.48
CA PHE A 824 25.23 -22.01 -9.25
C PHE A 824 24.61 -22.46 -10.57
N GLU A 825 24.43 -23.77 -10.66
CA GLU A 825 23.81 -24.45 -11.78
C GLU A 825 22.57 -25.25 -11.30
N ALA A 826 21.88 -25.91 -12.21
CA ALA A 826 20.63 -26.61 -11.90
C ALA A 826 20.72 -27.59 -10.71
N ALA A 827 21.88 -28.29 -10.56
CA ALA A 827 22.10 -29.24 -9.47
C ALA A 827 22.24 -28.54 -8.11
N ASP A 828 22.85 -27.35 -8.08
CA ASP A 828 23.03 -26.57 -6.84
C ASP A 828 21.70 -25.97 -6.39
N PHE A 829 20.89 -25.49 -7.35
CA PHE A 829 19.52 -25.02 -7.08
C PHE A 829 18.61 -26.17 -6.62
N ASP A 830 18.80 -27.40 -7.08
CA ASP A 830 18.07 -28.56 -6.56
C ASP A 830 18.46 -28.88 -5.10
N ARG A 831 19.78 -28.89 -4.79
CA ARG A 831 20.24 -29.01 -3.40
C ARG A 831 19.68 -27.91 -2.51
N LEU A 832 19.69 -26.67 -2.98
CA LEU A 832 19.16 -25.51 -2.26
C LEU A 832 17.65 -25.67 -2.01
N ALA A 833 16.89 -26.09 -3.03
CA ALA A 833 15.45 -26.34 -2.90
C ALA A 833 15.13 -27.39 -1.83
N GLY A 834 15.94 -28.45 -1.76
CA GLY A 834 15.85 -29.48 -0.70
C GLY A 834 16.10 -28.89 0.69
N LEU A 835 17.14 -28.08 0.87
CA LEU A 835 17.47 -27.42 2.13
C LEU A 835 16.36 -26.42 2.54
N MET A 836 15.82 -25.67 1.59
CA MET A 836 14.70 -24.77 1.85
C MET A 836 13.44 -25.53 2.30
N ALA A 837 13.12 -26.63 1.64
CA ALA A 837 11.99 -27.47 2.02
C ALA A 837 12.17 -28.09 3.42
N ASP A 838 13.39 -28.52 3.77
CA ASP A 838 13.73 -28.99 5.10
C ASP A 838 13.56 -27.90 6.16
N CYS A 839 13.99 -26.69 5.88
CA CYS A 839 13.83 -25.54 6.78
C CYS A 839 12.35 -25.12 6.90
N ILE A 840 11.65 -24.93 5.76
CA ILE A 840 10.29 -24.39 5.73
C ILE A 840 9.27 -25.40 6.23
N LEU A 841 9.25 -26.61 5.66
CA LEU A 841 8.21 -27.61 5.90
C LEU A 841 8.49 -28.46 7.14
N ARG A 842 9.76 -28.66 7.51
CA ARG A 842 10.17 -29.61 8.55
C ARG A 842 10.83 -28.94 9.75
N GLY A 843 11.07 -27.61 9.69
CA GLY A 843 11.69 -26.83 10.76
C GLY A 843 13.14 -27.24 11.10
N LYS A 844 13.87 -27.85 10.14
CA LYS A 844 15.24 -28.29 10.36
C LYS A 844 16.21 -27.11 10.32
N ASP A 845 17.25 -27.18 11.14
CA ASP A 845 18.44 -26.34 11.01
C ASP A 845 19.30 -26.85 9.85
N VAL A 846 19.51 -26.01 8.85
CA VAL A 846 20.28 -26.32 7.63
C VAL A 846 21.46 -25.37 7.43
N LYS A 847 21.79 -24.59 8.44
CA LYS A 847 22.78 -23.49 8.37
C LYS A 847 24.13 -23.94 7.85
N GLU A 848 24.67 -25.03 8.39
CA GLU A 848 26.00 -25.55 8.01
C GLU A 848 25.98 -26.15 6.59
N ASP A 849 24.87 -26.77 6.18
CA ASP A 849 24.72 -27.31 4.84
C ASP A 849 24.65 -26.21 3.79
N VAL A 850 23.94 -25.09 4.11
CA VAL A 850 23.89 -23.90 3.25
C VAL A 850 25.26 -23.26 3.14
N LYS A 851 25.97 -23.08 4.27
CA LYS A 851 27.31 -22.54 4.29
C LYS A 851 28.27 -23.39 3.46
N LYS A 852 28.16 -24.71 3.55
CA LYS A 852 28.94 -25.65 2.73
C LYS A 852 28.66 -25.48 1.26
N LEU A 853 27.37 -25.47 0.87
CA LEU A 853 26.96 -25.22 -0.51
C LEU A 853 27.52 -23.92 -1.03
N ARG A 854 27.40 -22.81 -0.25
CA ARG A 854 27.88 -21.49 -0.65
C ARG A 854 29.42 -21.47 -0.82
N SER A 855 30.18 -22.18 0.04
CA SER A 855 31.63 -22.23 -0.01
C SER A 855 32.20 -22.94 -1.26
N GLU A 856 31.39 -23.72 -1.96
CA GLU A 856 31.73 -24.34 -3.25
C GLU A 856 31.70 -23.34 -4.42
N HIS A 857 31.13 -22.12 -4.19
CA HIS A 857 30.79 -21.13 -5.22
C HIS A 857 31.16 -19.70 -4.78
N LEU A 858 32.42 -19.39 -4.60
CA LEU A 858 32.89 -18.07 -4.17
C LEU A 858 33.40 -17.20 -5.34
N GLU A 859 33.74 -17.81 -6.46
CA GLU A 859 34.23 -17.10 -7.63
C GLU A 859 33.08 -16.56 -8.48
N MET A 860 33.19 -15.31 -8.90
CA MET A 860 32.17 -14.64 -9.70
C MET A 860 32.41 -14.93 -11.18
N ARG A 861 31.35 -15.31 -11.89
CA ARG A 861 31.31 -15.48 -13.33
C ARG A 861 30.70 -14.24 -14.02
N TYR A 862 30.79 -14.18 -15.33
CA TYR A 862 30.25 -13.09 -16.17
C TYR A 862 30.85 -11.73 -15.82
N CYS A 863 32.16 -11.71 -15.52
CA CYS A 863 33.00 -10.55 -15.34
C CYS A 863 34.34 -10.83 -15.99
N PHE A 864 35.16 -9.80 -16.21
CA PHE A 864 36.53 -9.98 -16.74
C PHE A 864 37.42 -10.56 -15.68
N ASP A 865 38.20 -11.59 -16.04
CA ASP A 865 39.13 -12.36 -15.20
C ASP A 865 40.54 -12.50 -15.83
N ASP A 866 40.87 -11.60 -16.78
CA ASP A 866 42.17 -11.55 -17.44
C ASP A 866 43.30 -11.10 -16.49
N ALA A 867 44.45 -11.70 -16.56
CA ALA A 867 45.60 -11.39 -15.69
C ALA A 867 46.05 -9.92 -15.78
N GLU A 868 45.94 -9.29 -16.95
CA GLU A 868 46.27 -7.87 -17.14
C GLU A 868 45.25 -6.95 -16.44
N ILE A 869 43.96 -7.33 -16.45
CA ILE A 869 42.91 -6.62 -15.75
C ILE A 869 43.08 -6.74 -14.25
N ASP A 870 43.38 -7.95 -13.73
CA ASP A 870 43.66 -8.18 -12.32
C ASP A 870 44.87 -7.39 -11.82
N GLU A 871 45.98 -7.34 -12.59
CA GLU A 871 47.16 -6.52 -12.24
C GLU A 871 46.77 -5.02 -12.16
N ALA A 872 46.01 -4.52 -13.12
CA ALA A 872 45.51 -3.12 -13.13
C ALA A 872 44.62 -2.83 -11.94
N LEU A 873 43.71 -3.75 -11.57
CA LEU A 873 42.84 -3.61 -10.39
C LEU A 873 43.63 -3.63 -9.08
N GLU A 874 44.67 -4.46 -8.95
CA GLU A 874 45.54 -4.44 -7.77
C GLU A 874 46.31 -3.14 -7.63
N GLN A 875 46.85 -2.61 -8.76
CA GLN A 875 47.49 -1.30 -8.78
C GLN A 875 46.54 -0.19 -8.39
N LEU A 876 45.29 -0.22 -8.89
CA LEU A 876 44.23 0.76 -8.52
C LEU A 876 43.88 0.64 -7.02
N ALA A 877 43.62 -0.55 -6.52
CA ALA A 877 43.31 -0.80 -5.12
C ALA A 877 44.39 -0.28 -4.17
N ALA A 878 45.69 -0.50 -4.51
CA ALA A 878 46.83 -0.01 -3.74
C ALA A 878 46.96 1.54 -3.74
N LYS A 879 46.27 2.23 -4.64
CA LYS A 879 46.25 3.70 -4.71
C LYS A 879 44.99 4.33 -4.06
N LEU A 880 43.97 3.53 -3.82
CA LEU A 880 42.73 3.99 -3.15
C LEU A 880 42.87 4.01 -1.60
N VAL A 881 43.91 3.43 -1.04
CA VAL A 881 44.18 3.35 0.41
C VAL A 881 45.15 4.44 0.86
#